data_17d448091e75da25be3002449deca367
#
_entry.id   17d448091e75da25be3002449deca367
#
_cell.length_a   1.000
_cell.length_b   1.000
_cell.length_c   1.000
_cell.angle_alpha   90.00
_cell.angle_beta   90.00
_cell.angle_gamma   90.00
#
_symmetry.space_group_name_H-M   'P 1'
#
loop_
_entity.id
_entity.type
_entity.pdbx_description
1 polymer ?
#
loop_
_entity_poly.entity_id
_entity_poly.type
_entity_poly.pdbx_seq_one_letter_code
_entity_poly.pdbx_strand_id
1 'polypeptide(L)'
;MPNTTIIKLTAPALTGLTAATAQTESALNGLPTATVAATTSAPLTLDTALATRLTATINNTDYDGLIAEAHQLPATGNADRYQFVLRPWLWWLTLSSNNRVFQNLSAQEIVEKVFKDAGFIDYQFKVKSKPGKREYCLQYNESDFNFVSRLLEQEGIFWFFTHKEGKHTLVLADDNSAFPPITGEKKVKYQAAQSGERETGAVRSAELRLQATSQGFQSSDYNYEQPKAALFAQAGEKKGGMHSPHPGGFSEKAQGDALAAWKVNALKAQAKQLVGESDCAALAAGHWFTLTDHDDKALNIDWLVIAVSHEYDGERYRNRFTAIPKATPYRPQSSTPKPFMHTQTALVVGKSGEEVWTDKLGRVKVQFPWDREGKSDETSSCWLRVATAWSGNGFGAQFIPRIGQEVVVSFIDGDPDKPLITGCVYNGANALPYALPANQTQSGIKTKSEKGFNELRFDDKKDAELLAMQAQKDFQLAVLNDSKTTISHDEIHSVKNDRTRTVEEGNETVTLKKGNRTVNIEKGSDTLEVKDKRSVSVKGDQEYSVGGDETHKVKGDYTLNVDGNLTIKVSGTLTLESGKTLNVKSGAALNASATSDLKLNGTNIASEAKASLTQKAATITHEAKATLTSKASATQTVDGGGMLTIKGGMVKIN
;
A
#
# COMPACT_ATOMS: atom_id res chain seq x y z
N MET A 1 -72.63 -22.43 -21.10
CA MET A 1 -71.91 -23.60 -20.51
C MET A 1 -70.89 -23.04 -19.55
N PRO A 2 -70.71 -23.57 -18.37
CA PRO A 2 -69.66 -23.11 -17.50
C PRO A 2 -68.30 -23.36 -18.22
N ASN A 3 -67.51 -22.32 -18.41
CA ASN A 3 -66.18 -22.46 -18.95
C ASN A 3 -65.33 -23.30 -18.01
N THR A 4 -65.12 -24.54 -18.39
CA THR A 4 -64.28 -25.46 -17.61
C THR A 4 -62.84 -24.99 -17.72
N THR A 5 -62.25 -24.50 -16.62
CA THR A 5 -60.80 -24.19 -16.56
C THR A 5 -60.07 -25.49 -16.84
N ILE A 6 -59.20 -25.47 -17.86
CA ILE A 6 -58.41 -26.66 -18.20
C ILE A 6 -57.03 -26.47 -17.57
N ILE A 7 -56.72 -27.41 -16.68
CA ILE A 7 -55.39 -27.53 -16.12
C ILE A 7 -54.73 -28.83 -16.59
N LYS A 8 -53.53 -28.76 -17.09
CA LYS A 8 -52.75 -29.92 -17.53
C LYS A 8 -51.39 -29.91 -16.86
N LEU A 9 -50.98 -31.08 -16.36
CA LEU A 9 -49.64 -31.26 -15.85
C LEU A 9 -48.80 -32.07 -16.86
N THR A 10 -47.61 -31.60 -17.12
CA THR A 10 -46.62 -32.30 -17.98
C THR A 10 -45.34 -32.43 -17.18
N ALA A 11 -44.96 -33.67 -16.85
CA ALA A 11 -43.73 -33.99 -16.13
C ALA A 11 -43.06 -35.19 -16.82
N PRO A 12 -41.94 -35.03 -17.49
CA PRO A 12 -41.26 -36.14 -18.17
C PRO A 12 -40.86 -37.30 -17.24
N ALA A 13 -40.57 -36.99 -15.99
CA ALA A 13 -40.17 -37.99 -14.97
C ALA A 13 -41.33 -38.56 -14.15
N LEU A 14 -42.54 -37.97 -14.23
CA LEU A 14 -43.72 -38.39 -13.42
C LEU A 14 -44.91 -38.56 -14.32
N THR A 15 -45.41 -39.77 -14.43
CA THR A 15 -46.56 -40.13 -15.30
C THR A 15 -47.85 -40.25 -14.54
N GLY A 16 -48.97 -40.02 -15.21
CA GLY A 16 -50.32 -40.27 -14.66
C GLY A 16 -50.82 -39.21 -13.68
N LEU A 17 -50.20 -38.01 -13.66
CA LEU A 17 -50.63 -36.90 -12.81
C LEU A 17 -51.89 -36.22 -13.35
N THR A 18 -52.88 -36.05 -12.47
CA THR A 18 -54.08 -35.24 -12.72
C THR A 18 -54.08 -34.07 -11.76
N ALA A 19 -54.10 -32.83 -12.26
CA ALA A 19 -54.12 -31.65 -11.42
C ALA A 19 -55.41 -31.54 -10.60
N ALA A 20 -55.27 -31.27 -9.31
CA ALA A 20 -56.38 -30.98 -8.39
C ALA A 20 -56.50 -29.48 -8.10
N THR A 21 -55.40 -28.85 -7.70
CA THR A 21 -55.35 -27.41 -7.46
C THR A 21 -54.00 -26.85 -7.94
N ALA A 22 -53.97 -25.56 -8.22
CA ALA A 22 -52.71 -24.86 -8.54
C ALA A 22 -52.72 -23.43 -8.00
N GLN A 23 -51.61 -23.02 -7.43
CA GLN A 23 -51.37 -21.64 -7.00
C GLN A 23 -50.02 -21.23 -7.50
N THR A 24 -49.94 -20.05 -8.13
CA THR A 24 -48.64 -19.51 -8.58
C THR A 24 -48.49 -18.06 -8.13
N GLU A 25 -47.27 -17.70 -7.80
CA GLU A 25 -46.88 -16.30 -7.48
C GLU A 25 -45.67 -15.93 -8.29
N SER A 26 -45.68 -14.76 -8.95
CA SER A 26 -44.58 -14.24 -9.69
C SER A 26 -44.51 -12.73 -9.59
N ALA A 27 -43.29 -12.18 -9.57
CA ALA A 27 -43.04 -10.74 -9.60
C ALA A 27 -41.75 -10.44 -10.41
N LEU A 28 -41.68 -9.25 -10.92
CA LEU A 28 -40.41 -8.73 -11.47
C LEU A 28 -39.34 -8.77 -10.38
N ASN A 29 -38.13 -9.19 -10.76
CA ASN A 29 -36.97 -9.35 -9.86
C ASN A 29 -37.21 -10.34 -8.70
N GLY A 30 -38.25 -11.17 -8.81
CA GLY A 30 -38.61 -12.20 -7.84
C GLY A 30 -38.27 -13.62 -8.30
N LEU A 31 -38.39 -14.56 -7.40
CA LEU A 31 -38.30 -16.00 -7.66
C LEU A 31 -39.73 -16.56 -7.73
N PRO A 32 -40.28 -16.84 -8.90
CA PRO A 32 -41.62 -17.44 -9.01
C PRO A 32 -41.75 -18.72 -8.21
N THR A 33 -42.94 -18.94 -7.69
CA THR A 33 -43.34 -20.17 -7.02
C THR A 33 -44.60 -20.69 -7.66
N ALA A 34 -44.69 -22.01 -7.92
CA ALA A 34 -45.95 -22.65 -8.25
C ALA A 34 -46.15 -23.87 -7.34
N THR A 35 -47.25 -23.88 -6.62
CA THR A 35 -47.68 -25.02 -5.79
C THR A 35 -48.83 -25.74 -6.51
N VAL A 36 -48.62 -26.99 -6.83
CA VAL A 36 -49.58 -27.81 -7.57
C VAL A 36 -49.92 -29.04 -6.75
N ALA A 37 -51.21 -29.24 -6.45
CA ALA A 37 -51.70 -30.50 -5.94
C ALA A 37 -52.17 -31.39 -7.11
N ALA A 38 -51.79 -32.63 -7.07
CA ALA A 38 -52.10 -33.63 -8.09
C ALA A 38 -52.55 -34.95 -7.46
N THR A 39 -53.34 -35.71 -8.21
CA THR A 39 -53.73 -37.09 -7.90
C THR A 39 -53.12 -38.04 -8.92
N THR A 40 -52.87 -39.27 -8.51
CA THR A 40 -52.46 -40.37 -9.41
C THR A 40 -53.09 -41.71 -8.93
N SER A 41 -53.24 -42.63 -9.87
CA SER A 41 -53.71 -43.98 -9.60
C SER A 41 -52.59 -44.94 -9.18
N ALA A 42 -51.34 -44.53 -9.31
CA ALA A 42 -50.17 -45.33 -8.93
C ALA A 42 -49.22 -44.51 -8.02
N PRO A 43 -48.65 -45.09 -6.95
CA PRO A 43 -47.75 -44.42 -6.05
C PRO A 43 -46.52 -43.88 -6.78
N LEU A 44 -46.06 -42.69 -6.41
CA LEU A 44 -44.85 -42.04 -6.92
C LEU A 44 -43.69 -42.24 -5.96
N THR A 45 -42.49 -42.41 -6.52
CA THR A 45 -41.23 -42.35 -5.77
C THR A 45 -40.78 -40.90 -5.66
N LEU A 46 -40.97 -40.25 -4.49
CA LEU A 46 -40.74 -38.83 -4.30
C LEU A 46 -39.27 -38.44 -4.43
N ASP A 47 -38.34 -39.31 -4.02
CA ASP A 47 -36.90 -39.03 -4.10
C ASP A 47 -36.42 -38.76 -5.55
N THR A 48 -37.11 -39.39 -6.53
CA THR A 48 -36.78 -39.20 -7.95
C THR A 48 -37.49 -37.98 -8.57
N ALA A 49 -38.41 -37.37 -7.84
CA ALA A 49 -39.15 -36.17 -8.31
C ALA A 49 -38.35 -34.87 -8.15
N LEU A 50 -37.51 -34.79 -7.13
CA LEU A 50 -36.76 -33.56 -6.83
C LEU A 50 -35.84 -33.17 -7.99
N ALA A 51 -35.73 -31.87 -8.25
CA ALA A 51 -34.96 -31.25 -9.32
C ALA A 51 -35.42 -31.65 -10.74
N THR A 52 -36.47 -32.46 -10.88
CA THR A 52 -37.04 -32.74 -12.20
C THR A 52 -38.02 -31.65 -12.63
N ARG A 53 -38.26 -31.56 -13.94
CA ARG A 53 -39.13 -30.54 -14.54
C ARG A 53 -40.59 -30.91 -14.45
N LEU A 54 -41.43 -29.95 -14.05
CA LEU A 54 -42.89 -30.05 -14.13
C LEU A 54 -43.45 -28.75 -14.68
N THR A 55 -44.33 -28.85 -15.66
CA THR A 55 -45.06 -27.74 -16.25
C THR A 55 -46.53 -27.85 -15.92
N ALA A 56 -47.09 -26.81 -15.30
CA ALA A 56 -48.53 -26.67 -15.11
C ALA A 56 -49.06 -25.70 -16.18
N THR A 57 -49.92 -26.18 -17.06
CA THR A 57 -50.57 -25.35 -18.09
C THR A 57 -51.97 -25.01 -17.63
N ILE A 58 -52.29 -23.74 -17.39
CA ILE A 58 -53.59 -23.22 -16.97
C ILE A 58 -54.18 -22.40 -18.12
N ASN A 59 -55.30 -22.81 -18.71
CA ASN A 59 -55.92 -22.11 -19.84
C ASN A 59 -54.91 -21.70 -20.91
N ASN A 60 -54.07 -22.65 -21.37
CA ASN A 60 -52.99 -22.45 -22.36
C ASN A 60 -51.85 -21.55 -21.94
N THR A 61 -51.70 -21.21 -20.67
CA THR A 61 -50.57 -20.49 -20.15
C THR A 61 -49.68 -21.46 -19.33
N ASP A 62 -48.44 -21.60 -19.71
CA ASP A 62 -47.50 -22.51 -19.05
C ASP A 62 -46.85 -21.83 -17.84
N TYR A 63 -46.73 -22.62 -16.77
CA TYR A 63 -45.93 -22.30 -15.56
C TYR A 63 -44.97 -23.46 -15.38
N ASP A 64 -43.79 -23.32 -15.90
CA ASP A 64 -42.73 -24.33 -15.84
C ASP A 64 -41.77 -24.06 -14.70
N GLY A 65 -41.32 -25.12 -14.05
CA GLY A 65 -40.31 -25.06 -12.98
C GLY A 65 -39.66 -26.42 -12.70
N LEU A 66 -38.70 -26.41 -11.83
CA LEU A 66 -38.10 -27.60 -11.25
C LEU A 66 -38.77 -27.89 -9.91
N ILE A 67 -39.04 -29.14 -9.60
CA ILE A 67 -39.66 -29.56 -8.33
C ILE A 67 -38.61 -29.31 -7.22
N ALA A 68 -38.88 -28.31 -6.37
CA ALA A 68 -38.05 -28.00 -5.22
C ALA A 68 -38.51 -28.76 -3.96
N GLU A 69 -39.81 -29.02 -3.85
CA GLU A 69 -40.41 -29.78 -2.75
C GLU A 69 -41.47 -30.73 -3.28
N ALA A 70 -41.55 -31.93 -2.73
CA ALA A 70 -42.57 -32.94 -3.05
C ALA A 70 -43.12 -33.52 -1.75
N HIS A 71 -44.46 -33.45 -1.58
CA HIS A 71 -45.15 -33.93 -0.42
C HIS A 71 -46.16 -35.00 -0.81
N GLN A 72 -46.22 -36.12 -0.08
CA GLN A 72 -47.32 -37.07 -0.16
C GLN A 72 -48.40 -36.60 0.83
N LEU A 73 -49.60 -36.39 0.33
CA LEU A 73 -50.75 -35.99 1.14
C LEU A 73 -51.61 -37.23 1.49
N PRO A 74 -52.46 -37.14 2.53
CA PRO A 74 -53.41 -38.23 2.81
C PRO A 74 -54.25 -38.59 1.58
N ALA A 75 -54.34 -39.88 1.24
CA ALA A 75 -55.11 -40.35 0.11
C ALA A 75 -56.60 -40.02 0.24
N THR A 76 -57.31 -39.85 -0.87
CA THR A 76 -58.70 -39.60 -0.94
C THR A 76 -59.35 -40.70 -1.81
N GLY A 77 -60.12 -41.59 -1.21
CA GLY A 77 -60.59 -42.77 -1.92
C GLY A 77 -59.47 -43.70 -2.36
N ASN A 78 -59.42 -44.06 -3.63
CA ASN A 78 -58.40 -44.93 -4.21
C ASN A 78 -57.25 -44.11 -4.92
N ALA A 79 -57.18 -42.76 -4.77
CA ALA A 79 -56.22 -41.98 -5.43
C ALA A 79 -55.15 -41.47 -4.44
N ASP A 80 -53.90 -41.70 -4.75
CA ASP A 80 -52.75 -41.07 -4.07
C ASP A 80 -52.70 -39.56 -4.40
N ARG A 81 -52.42 -38.78 -3.38
CA ARG A 81 -52.35 -37.32 -3.51
C ARG A 81 -50.95 -36.82 -3.22
N TYR A 82 -50.52 -35.89 -4.05
CA TYR A 82 -49.21 -35.27 -3.97
C TYR A 82 -49.31 -33.75 -4.11
N GLN A 83 -48.38 -33.04 -3.48
CA GLN A 83 -48.21 -31.62 -3.68
C GLN A 83 -46.76 -31.37 -4.09
N PHE A 84 -46.59 -30.60 -5.13
CA PHE A 84 -45.28 -30.21 -5.66
C PHE A 84 -45.10 -28.70 -5.57
N VAL A 85 -43.95 -28.24 -5.08
CA VAL A 85 -43.54 -26.84 -5.14
C VAL A 85 -42.52 -26.68 -6.24
N LEU A 86 -42.84 -25.88 -7.24
CA LEU A 86 -42.01 -25.61 -8.39
C LEU A 86 -41.29 -24.29 -8.21
N ARG A 87 -40.00 -24.29 -8.53
CA ARG A 87 -39.18 -23.11 -8.53
C ARG A 87 -38.44 -22.97 -9.87
N PRO A 88 -38.10 -21.74 -10.33
CA PRO A 88 -37.25 -21.59 -11.49
C PRO A 88 -35.83 -22.05 -11.16
N TRP A 89 -35.03 -22.37 -12.18
CA TRP A 89 -33.63 -22.77 -12.01
C TRP A 89 -32.82 -21.74 -11.20
N LEU A 90 -33.13 -20.46 -11.34
CA LEU A 90 -32.47 -19.36 -10.60
C LEU A 90 -32.57 -19.52 -9.08
N TRP A 91 -33.65 -20.19 -8.58
CA TRP A 91 -33.84 -20.45 -7.16
C TRP A 91 -32.75 -21.37 -6.61
N TRP A 92 -32.18 -22.29 -7.41
CA TRP A 92 -31.12 -23.18 -6.96
C TRP A 92 -29.87 -22.44 -6.51
N LEU A 93 -29.65 -21.22 -7.01
CA LEU A 93 -28.56 -20.35 -6.56
C LEU A 93 -28.73 -19.85 -5.11
N THR A 94 -29.91 -20.03 -4.52
CA THR A 94 -30.14 -19.73 -3.08
C THR A 94 -29.58 -20.82 -2.17
N LEU A 95 -29.35 -22.02 -2.68
CA LEU A 95 -28.85 -23.18 -1.95
C LEU A 95 -27.33 -23.24 -1.86
N SER A 96 -26.62 -22.43 -2.64
CA SER A 96 -25.17 -22.32 -2.61
C SER A 96 -24.73 -20.97 -2.09
N SER A 97 -23.67 -20.97 -1.31
CA SER A 97 -22.97 -19.75 -0.88
C SER A 97 -21.49 -19.87 -1.17
N ASN A 98 -20.88 -18.76 -1.54
CA ASN A 98 -19.47 -18.77 -1.93
C ASN A 98 -18.71 -17.54 -1.41
N ASN A 99 -17.38 -17.66 -1.47
CA ASN A 99 -16.41 -16.59 -1.32
C ASN A 99 -15.51 -16.61 -2.57
N ARG A 100 -15.68 -15.65 -3.47
CA ARG A 100 -15.00 -15.61 -4.75
C ARG A 100 -14.51 -14.20 -5.09
N VAL A 101 -13.39 -14.13 -5.79
CA VAL A 101 -12.78 -12.89 -6.28
C VAL A 101 -13.00 -12.79 -7.79
N PHE A 102 -13.58 -11.68 -8.25
CA PHE A 102 -13.72 -11.36 -9.66
C PHE A 102 -12.95 -10.07 -9.96
N GLN A 103 -12.17 -10.06 -11.04
CA GLN A 103 -11.34 -8.93 -11.42
C GLN A 103 -11.51 -8.59 -12.90
N ASN A 104 -11.58 -7.29 -13.20
CA ASN A 104 -11.65 -6.76 -14.58
C ASN A 104 -12.80 -7.33 -15.43
N LEU A 105 -13.93 -7.64 -14.78
CA LEU A 105 -15.15 -8.14 -15.40
C LEU A 105 -16.31 -7.16 -15.19
N SER A 106 -17.19 -7.08 -16.16
CA SER A 106 -18.49 -6.38 -16.01
C SER A 106 -19.44 -7.20 -15.15
N ALA A 107 -20.46 -6.56 -14.60
CA ALA A 107 -21.50 -7.27 -13.83
C ALA A 107 -22.16 -8.39 -14.67
N GLN A 108 -22.39 -8.16 -15.96
CA GLN A 108 -22.92 -9.18 -16.86
C GLN A 108 -21.98 -10.38 -16.98
N GLU A 109 -20.69 -10.16 -17.26
CA GLU A 109 -19.70 -11.24 -17.36
C GLU A 109 -19.58 -12.07 -16.07
N ILE A 110 -19.69 -11.39 -14.89
CA ILE A 110 -19.69 -12.06 -13.58
C ILE A 110 -20.94 -12.93 -13.43
N VAL A 111 -22.12 -12.39 -13.72
CA VAL A 111 -23.41 -13.10 -13.62
C VAL A 111 -23.42 -14.31 -14.56
N GLU A 112 -22.99 -14.15 -15.83
CA GLU A 112 -22.88 -15.26 -16.79
C GLU A 112 -21.92 -16.35 -16.28
N LYS A 113 -20.80 -15.98 -15.67
CA LYS A 113 -19.88 -16.95 -15.06
C LYS A 113 -20.57 -17.73 -13.94
N VAL A 114 -21.29 -17.05 -13.04
CA VAL A 114 -22.02 -17.71 -11.94
C VAL A 114 -23.08 -18.68 -12.47
N PHE A 115 -23.85 -18.28 -13.49
CA PHE A 115 -24.86 -19.17 -14.11
C PHE A 115 -24.21 -20.39 -14.77
N LYS A 116 -23.11 -20.18 -15.51
CA LYS A 116 -22.38 -21.24 -16.17
C LYS A 116 -21.76 -22.22 -15.17
N ASP A 117 -21.14 -21.71 -14.11
CA ASP A 117 -20.53 -22.54 -13.05
C ASP A 117 -21.59 -23.39 -12.34
N ALA A 118 -22.83 -22.87 -12.21
CA ALA A 118 -23.98 -23.60 -11.68
C ALA A 118 -24.66 -24.54 -12.71
N GLY A 119 -24.20 -24.56 -13.97
CA GLY A 119 -24.73 -25.43 -15.03
C GLY A 119 -26.02 -24.93 -15.69
N PHE A 120 -26.43 -23.66 -15.53
CA PHE A 120 -27.63 -23.10 -16.11
C PHE A 120 -27.35 -22.26 -17.36
N ILE A 121 -28.13 -22.50 -18.42
CA ILE A 121 -27.97 -21.87 -19.73
C ILE A 121 -29.26 -21.23 -20.27
N ASP A 122 -30.42 -21.45 -19.61
CA ASP A 122 -31.73 -20.98 -20.09
C ASP A 122 -31.95 -19.50 -19.68
N TYR A 123 -31.11 -18.59 -20.20
CA TYR A 123 -31.22 -17.15 -19.97
C TYR A 123 -30.92 -16.33 -21.23
N GLN A 124 -31.40 -15.08 -21.25
CA GLN A 124 -31.18 -14.12 -22.32
C GLN A 124 -30.89 -12.72 -21.73
N PHE A 125 -29.77 -12.11 -22.11
CA PHE A 125 -29.51 -10.70 -21.85
C PHE A 125 -30.08 -9.83 -22.98
N LYS A 126 -30.99 -8.93 -22.63
CA LYS A 126 -31.55 -7.88 -23.48
C LYS A 126 -31.17 -6.49 -22.93
N VAL A 127 -29.92 -6.35 -22.48
CA VAL A 127 -29.38 -5.15 -21.86
C VAL A 127 -28.88 -4.23 -22.96
N LYS A 128 -29.34 -2.98 -22.97
CA LYS A 128 -28.92 -1.94 -23.91
C LYS A 128 -27.72 -1.14 -23.43
N SER A 129 -27.60 -0.92 -22.12
CA SER A 129 -26.42 -0.32 -21.50
C SER A 129 -25.21 -1.24 -21.60
N LYS A 130 -24.00 -0.65 -21.54
CA LYS A 130 -22.76 -1.41 -21.45
C LYS A 130 -22.16 -1.16 -20.06
N PRO A 131 -22.44 -2.02 -19.06
CA PRO A 131 -21.84 -1.91 -17.75
C PRO A 131 -20.32 -1.89 -17.85
N GLY A 132 -19.69 -0.96 -17.14
CA GLY A 132 -18.23 -0.89 -17.08
C GLY A 132 -17.63 -2.12 -16.41
N LYS A 133 -16.35 -2.40 -16.72
CA LYS A 133 -15.61 -3.44 -16.00
C LYS A 133 -15.27 -2.95 -14.59
N ARG A 134 -15.47 -3.83 -13.63
CA ARG A 134 -15.10 -3.62 -12.23
C ARG A 134 -13.67 -4.10 -12.04
N GLU A 135 -12.79 -3.26 -11.50
CA GLU A 135 -11.43 -3.66 -11.16
C GLU A 135 -11.43 -4.83 -10.18
N TYR A 136 -12.35 -4.78 -9.21
CA TYR A 136 -12.47 -5.76 -8.14
C TYR A 136 -13.94 -5.91 -7.72
N CYS A 137 -14.39 -7.13 -7.56
CA CYS A 137 -15.72 -7.46 -7.10
C CYS A 137 -15.69 -8.75 -6.29
N LEU A 138 -16.10 -8.68 -5.02
CA LEU A 138 -16.12 -9.85 -4.14
C LEU A 138 -17.53 -10.38 -3.97
N GLN A 139 -17.65 -11.70 -4.02
CA GLN A 139 -18.70 -12.43 -3.35
C GLN A 139 -18.17 -12.86 -1.99
N TYR A 140 -18.87 -12.53 -0.92
CA TYR A 140 -18.43 -12.85 0.44
C TYR A 140 -19.58 -13.26 1.34
N ASN A 141 -19.56 -14.51 1.83
CA ASN A 141 -20.55 -15.08 2.75
C ASN A 141 -22.01 -14.80 2.34
N GLU A 142 -22.30 -14.82 1.06
CA GLU A 142 -23.64 -14.63 0.50
C GLU A 142 -23.98 -15.76 -0.45
N SER A 143 -25.29 -16.02 -0.65
CA SER A 143 -25.72 -16.98 -1.66
C SER A 143 -25.39 -16.49 -3.07
N ASP A 144 -25.20 -17.42 -4.00
CA ASP A 144 -25.00 -17.08 -5.41
C ASP A 144 -26.16 -16.25 -5.95
N PHE A 145 -27.39 -16.50 -5.48
CA PHE A 145 -28.58 -15.70 -5.82
C PHE A 145 -28.48 -14.26 -5.33
N ASN A 146 -28.13 -14.04 -4.05
CA ASN A 146 -27.99 -12.68 -3.51
C ASN A 146 -26.87 -11.92 -4.22
N PHE A 147 -25.74 -12.58 -4.49
CA PHE A 147 -24.64 -12.01 -5.23
C PHE A 147 -25.08 -11.53 -6.63
N VAL A 148 -25.73 -12.40 -7.40
CA VAL A 148 -26.26 -12.07 -8.72
C VAL A 148 -27.30 -10.94 -8.64
N SER A 149 -28.24 -11.06 -7.71
CA SER A 149 -29.33 -10.08 -7.55
C SER A 149 -28.80 -8.69 -7.27
N ARG A 150 -27.90 -8.53 -6.29
CA ARG A 150 -27.36 -7.22 -5.98
C ARG A 150 -26.51 -6.62 -7.11
N LEU A 151 -25.79 -7.45 -7.87
CA LEU A 151 -25.05 -6.97 -9.03
C LEU A 151 -25.99 -6.42 -10.12
N LEU A 152 -27.07 -7.16 -10.41
CA LEU A 152 -28.09 -6.72 -11.38
C LEU A 152 -28.80 -5.46 -10.91
N GLU A 153 -29.17 -5.38 -9.63
CA GLU A 153 -29.80 -4.20 -9.02
C GLU A 153 -28.88 -2.97 -9.06
N GLN A 154 -27.55 -3.16 -8.86
CA GLN A 154 -26.56 -2.09 -8.96
C GLN A 154 -26.44 -1.51 -10.37
N GLU A 155 -26.63 -2.33 -11.41
CA GLU A 155 -26.60 -1.92 -12.80
C GLU A 155 -27.97 -1.49 -13.33
N GLY A 156 -29.03 -1.54 -12.50
CA GLY A 156 -30.38 -1.23 -12.90
C GLY A 156 -30.98 -2.26 -13.87
N ILE A 157 -30.45 -3.48 -13.86
CA ILE A 157 -30.92 -4.59 -14.69
C ILE A 157 -32.02 -5.33 -13.92
N PHE A 158 -33.20 -5.43 -14.52
CA PHE A 158 -34.29 -6.21 -13.99
C PHE A 158 -34.39 -7.55 -14.70
N TRP A 159 -35.13 -8.49 -14.07
CA TRP A 159 -35.38 -9.81 -14.67
C TRP A 159 -36.83 -10.25 -14.51
N PHE A 160 -37.25 -11.11 -15.42
CA PHE A 160 -38.50 -11.83 -15.42
C PHE A 160 -38.35 -13.16 -16.17
N PHE A 161 -39.37 -14.02 -16.04
CA PHE A 161 -39.35 -15.29 -16.74
C PHE A 161 -40.37 -15.31 -17.86
N THR A 162 -40.00 -15.96 -18.95
CA THR A 162 -40.91 -16.33 -20.03
C THR A 162 -41.02 -17.84 -20.05
N HIS A 163 -42.24 -18.35 -20.27
CA HIS A 163 -42.52 -19.77 -20.32
C HIS A 163 -42.96 -20.14 -21.72
N LYS A 164 -42.33 -21.14 -22.31
CA LYS A 164 -42.70 -21.65 -23.63
C LYS A 164 -42.28 -23.12 -23.80
N GLU A 165 -43.21 -23.94 -24.30
CA GLU A 165 -42.93 -25.32 -24.70
C GLU A 165 -42.27 -26.14 -23.56
N GLY A 166 -42.80 -26.01 -22.34
CA GLY A 166 -42.27 -26.73 -21.20
C GLY A 166 -40.89 -26.26 -20.71
N LYS A 167 -40.52 -25.03 -21.01
CA LYS A 167 -39.29 -24.38 -20.52
C LYS A 167 -39.57 -23.00 -19.97
N HIS A 168 -38.82 -22.63 -18.95
CA HIS A 168 -38.75 -21.24 -18.51
C HIS A 168 -37.37 -20.65 -18.89
N THR A 169 -37.38 -19.43 -19.39
CA THR A 169 -36.18 -18.68 -19.75
C THR A 169 -36.13 -17.39 -18.91
N LEU A 170 -35.00 -17.16 -18.25
CA LEU A 170 -34.74 -15.92 -17.53
C LEU A 170 -34.38 -14.82 -18.54
N VAL A 171 -35.13 -13.73 -18.56
CA VAL A 171 -34.83 -12.54 -19.37
C VAL A 171 -34.29 -11.45 -18.44
N LEU A 172 -33.07 -10.97 -18.75
CA LEU A 172 -32.40 -9.89 -18.02
C LEU A 172 -32.37 -8.67 -18.93
N ALA A 173 -32.88 -7.56 -18.47
CA ALA A 173 -33.01 -6.36 -19.31
C ALA A 173 -32.90 -5.06 -18.48
N ASP A 174 -32.68 -3.96 -19.18
CA ASP A 174 -32.56 -2.62 -18.58
C ASP A 174 -33.47 -1.58 -19.24
N ASP A 175 -34.37 -2.00 -20.12
CA ASP A 175 -35.27 -1.13 -20.86
C ASP A 175 -36.64 -1.76 -21.09
N ASN A 176 -37.73 -0.98 -20.97
CA ASN A 176 -39.09 -1.47 -21.06
C ASN A 176 -39.45 -2.11 -22.43
N SER A 177 -38.68 -1.89 -23.48
CA SER A 177 -38.89 -2.56 -24.76
C SER A 177 -38.64 -4.07 -24.71
N ALA A 178 -38.00 -4.57 -23.67
CA ALA A 178 -37.77 -6.01 -23.46
C ALA A 178 -39.06 -6.73 -23.05
N PHE A 179 -40.04 -6.04 -22.44
CA PHE A 179 -41.29 -6.63 -21.99
C PHE A 179 -42.21 -7.02 -23.18
N PRO A 180 -42.51 -8.29 -23.36
CA PRO A 180 -43.47 -8.71 -24.41
C PRO A 180 -44.92 -8.42 -23.97
N PRO A 181 -45.87 -8.41 -24.90
CA PRO A 181 -47.29 -8.48 -24.54
C PRO A 181 -47.65 -9.83 -23.91
N ILE A 182 -48.76 -9.90 -23.21
CA ILE A 182 -49.34 -11.17 -22.77
C ILE A 182 -49.59 -12.08 -23.97
N THR A 183 -49.59 -13.39 -23.72
CA THR A 183 -49.85 -14.40 -24.73
C THR A 183 -51.31 -14.29 -25.27
N GLY A 184 -51.51 -14.40 -26.57
CA GLY A 184 -52.81 -14.31 -27.18
C GLY A 184 -53.26 -12.85 -27.40
N GLU A 185 -54.53 -12.53 -27.09
CA GLU A 185 -55.09 -11.18 -27.25
C GLU A 185 -54.53 -10.24 -26.16
N LYS A 186 -53.86 -9.20 -26.56
CA LYS A 186 -53.26 -8.25 -25.61
C LYS A 186 -54.24 -7.23 -25.03
N LYS A 187 -55.45 -7.11 -25.60
CA LYS A 187 -56.54 -6.28 -25.07
C LYS A 187 -57.34 -7.09 -24.06
N VAL A 188 -57.41 -6.63 -22.83
CA VAL A 188 -58.21 -7.27 -21.75
C VAL A 188 -59.28 -6.30 -21.36
N LYS A 189 -60.54 -6.74 -21.52
CA LYS A 189 -61.74 -5.92 -21.18
C LYS A 189 -61.88 -5.81 -19.67
N TYR A 190 -62.33 -4.67 -19.21
CA TYR A 190 -62.89 -4.52 -17.85
C TYR A 190 -64.34 -4.90 -17.86
N GLN A 191 -64.72 -5.84 -16.97
CA GLN A 191 -66.08 -6.23 -16.76
C GLN A 191 -66.29 -6.48 -15.28
N ALA A 192 -66.98 -5.58 -14.60
CA ALA A 192 -67.27 -5.72 -13.17
C ALA A 192 -67.99 -7.02 -12.83
N ALA A 193 -67.74 -7.57 -11.66
CA ALA A 193 -68.28 -8.87 -11.22
C ALA A 193 -69.79 -8.95 -11.22
N GLN A 194 -70.52 -7.84 -11.28
CA GLN A 194 -71.97 -7.73 -11.21
C GLN A 194 -72.63 -7.60 -12.58
N SER A 195 -71.92 -7.57 -13.69
CA SER A 195 -72.50 -7.50 -15.03
C SER A 195 -73.10 -8.87 -15.49
N GLY A 196 -74.27 -8.84 -16.15
CA GLY A 196 -75.09 -10.03 -16.38
C GLY A 196 -74.47 -11.15 -17.25
N GLU A 197 -73.86 -10.86 -18.43
CA GLU A 197 -73.10 -11.83 -19.22
C GLU A 197 -71.63 -11.81 -18.84
N ARG A 198 -71.12 -12.97 -18.44
CA ARG A 198 -69.73 -13.09 -17.99
C ARG A 198 -68.84 -13.54 -19.14
N GLU A 199 -68.09 -12.57 -19.72
CA GLU A 199 -66.99 -12.90 -20.64
C GLU A 199 -65.84 -13.49 -19.83
N THR A 200 -65.15 -14.50 -20.38
CA THR A 200 -63.95 -15.05 -19.79
C THR A 200 -62.72 -14.28 -20.20
N GLY A 201 -61.70 -14.22 -19.37
CA GLY A 201 -60.45 -13.53 -19.66
C GLY A 201 -60.57 -12.02 -19.46
N ALA A 202 -61.41 -11.54 -18.51
CA ALA A 202 -61.61 -10.12 -18.25
C ALA A 202 -61.02 -9.70 -16.88
N VAL A 203 -60.75 -8.40 -16.75
CA VAL A 203 -60.43 -7.76 -15.47
C VAL A 203 -61.76 -7.55 -14.70
N ARG A 204 -61.85 -8.05 -13.47
CA ARG A 204 -63.06 -8.02 -12.64
C ARG A 204 -63.07 -6.86 -11.65
N SER A 205 -61.90 -6.45 -11.19
CA SER A 205 -61.72 -5.23 -10.39
C SER A 205 -60.45 -4.54 -10.79
N ALA A 206 -60.42 -3.22 -10.67
CA ALA A 206 -59.27 -2.38 -10.98
C ALA A 206 -59.27 -1.21 -9.99
N GLU A 207 -58.30 -1.19 -9.10
CA GLU A 207 -58.08 -0.13 -8.12
C GLU A 207 -56.81 0.65 -8.51
N LEU A 208 -56.96 1.95 -8.75
CA LEU A 208 -55.82 2.82 -8.96
C LEU A 208 -55.20 3.24 -7.61
N ARG A 209 -53.97 2.87 -7.36
CA ARG A 209 -53.20 3.28 -6.18
C ARG A 209 -52.20 4.35 -6.55
N LEU A 210 -52.22 5.46 -5.82
CA LEU A 210 -51.25 6.53 -5.90
C LEU A 210 -50.50 6.60 -4.58
N GLN A 211 -49.14 6.63 -4.68
CA GLN A 211 -48.28 6.67 -3.52
C GLN A 211 -47.24 7.81 -3.70
N ALA A 212 -47.06 8.60 -2.65
CA ALA A 212 -45.96 9.55 -2.63
C ALA A 212 -44.62 8.82 -2.55
N THR A 213 -43.71 9.20 -3.46
CA THR A 213 -42.34 8.66 -3.50
C THR A 213 -41.33 9.80 -3.54
N SER A 214 -40.10 9.57 -3.17
CA SER A 214 -39.04 10.55 -3.36
C SER A 214 -38.91 10.92 -4.85
N GLN A 215 -38.84 12.22 -5.13
CA GLN A 215 -38.82 12.75 -6.51
C GLN A 215 -37.40 12.97 -7.03
N GLY A 216 -36.38 12.85 -6.19
CA GLY A 216 -35.01 13.03 -6.57
C GLY A 216 -34.05 12.07 -5.87
N PHE A 217 -32.89 11.94 -6.49
CA PHE A 217 -31.77 11.15 -6.01
C PHE A 217 -30.48 11.94 -6.17
N GLN A 218 -29.63 11.94 -5.16
CA GLN A 218 -28.27 12.47 -5.23
C GLN A 218 -27.32 11.54 -4.50
N SER A 219 -26.07 11.49 -4.93
CA SER A 219 -25.02 10.74 -4.23
C SER A 219 -23.64 11.30 -4.55
N SER A 220 -22.67 10.97 -3.73
CA SER A 220 -21.26 11.30 -3.95
C SER A 220 -20.39 10.07 -3.70
N ASP A 221 -19.21 10.07 -4.31
CA ASP A 221 -18.18 9.05 -4.06
C ASP A 221 -16.79 9.69 -4.09
N TYR A 222 -15.76 8.92 -3.85
CA TYR A 222 -14.38 9.35 -3.84
C TYR A 222 -13.49 8.38 -4.64
N ASN A 223 -12.70 8.96 -5.56
CA ASN A 223 -11.70 8.22 -6.32
C ASN A 223 -10.29 8.69 -5.92
N TYR A 224 -9.53 7.84 -5.26
CA TYR A 224 -8.19 8.18 -4.79
C TYR A 224 -7.16 8.34 -5.92
N GLU A 225 -7.41 7.80 -7.11
CA GLU A 225 -6.56 8.01 -8.29
C GLU A 225 -6.80 9.39 -8.91
N GLN A 226 -7.99 9.96 -8.67
CA GLN A 226 -8.38 11.29 -9.12
C GLN A 226 -8.97 12.10 -7.96
N PRO A 227 -8.20 12.39 -6.89
CA PRO A 227 -8.72 12.91 -5.62
C PRO A 227 -9.35 14.31 -5.72
N LYS A 228 -9.11 15.02 -6.82
CA LYS A 228 -9.70 16.34 -7.11
C LYS A 228 -10.96 16.27 -7.97
N ALA A 229 -11.33 15.08 -8.47
CA ALA A 229 -12.55 14.91 -9.26
C ALA A 229 -13.79 15.08 -8.37
N ALA A 230 -14.70 15.95 -8.77
CA ALA A 230 -15.97 16.14 -8.08
C ALA A 230 -16.93 15.00 -8.47
N LEU A 231 -16.91 13.91 -7.69
CA LEU A 231 -17.80 12.77 -7.86
C LEU A 231 -19.11 13.02 -7.12
N PHE A 232 -19.94 13.89 -7.68
CA PHE A 232 -21.30 14.17 -7.22
C PHE A 232 -22.27 14.00 -8.39
N ALA A 233 -23.33 13.23 -8.19
CA ALA A 233 -24.37 12.97 -9.14
C ALA A 233 -25.74 13.30 -8.56
N GLN A 234 -26.63 13.88 -9.37
CA GLN A 234 -27.98 14.23 -8.97
C GLN A 234 -28.93 14.10 -10.15
N ALA A 235 -30.14 13.61 -9.89
CA ALA A 235 -31.24 13.58 -10.85
C ALA A 235 -32.58 13.84 -10.15
N GLY A 236 -33.61 14.24 -10.91
CA GLY A 236 -34.95 14.53 -10.39
C GLY A 236 -35.05 15.87 -9.68
N GLU A 237 -36.10 16.01 -8.86
CA GLU A 237 -36.48 17.26 -8.22
C GLU A 237 -36.23 17.22 -6.70
N LYS A 238 -35.83 18.35 -6.11
CA LYS A 238 -35.69 18.45 -4.65
C LYS A 238 -37.04 18.53 -3.94
N LYS A 239 -38.05 19.09 -4.60
CA LYS A 239 -39.40 19.18 -4.08
C LYS A 239 -40.03 17.78 -4.09
N GLY A 240 -40.53 17.32 -2.95
CA GLY A 240 -41.11 15.98 -2.78
C GLY A 240 -40.18 14.94 -2.21
N GLY A 241 -38.97 15.34 -1.79
CA GLY A 241 -38.00 14.46 -1.13
C GLY A 241 -36.83 14.08 -2.02
N MET A 242 -35.65 14.04 -1.41
CA MET A 242 -34.38 13.65 -2.04
C MET A 242 -33.79 12.46 -1.31
N HIS A 243 -33.52 11.38 -2.00
CA HIS A 243 -32.79 10.24 -1.46
C HIS A 243 -31.27 10.47 -1.67
N SER A 244 -30.50 10.44 -0.58
CA SER A 244 -29.09 10.88 -0.59
C SER A 244 -28.14 9.87 0.06
N PRO A 245 -27.97 8.66 -0.49
CA PRO A 245 -27.01 7.69 0.05
C PRO A 245 -25.56 8.10 -0.22
N HIS A 246 -24.65 7.67 0.65
CA HIS A 246 -23.20 7.71 0.49
C HIS A 246 -22.60 6.41 1.04
N PRO A 247 -21.58 5.82 0.38
CA PRO A 247 -21.01 6.15 -0.92
C PRO A 247 -21.96 5.81 -2.09
N GLY A 248 -21.71 6.45 -3.25
CA GLY A 248 -22.53 6.28 -4.45
C GLY A 248 -22.26 5.00 -5.25
N GLY A 249 -21.10 4.41 -5.09
CA GLY A 249 -20.67 3.22 -5.83
C GLY A 249 -20.22 3.49 -7.27
N PHE A 250 -19.71 4.71 -7.58
CA PHE A 250 -19.20 5.07 -8.90
C PHE A 250 -17.82 5.73 -8.81
N SER A 251 -16.98 5.47 -9.80
CA SER A 251 -15.62 6.02 -9.89
C SER A 251 -15.50 7.16 -10.93
N GLU A 252 -16.53 7.36 -11.77
CA GLU A 252 -16.58 8.38 -12.79
C GLU A 252 -17.92 9.13 -12.73
N LYS A 253 -17.90 10.44 -13.03
CA LYS A 253 -19.10 11.28 -12.98
C LYS A 253 -20.21 10.79 -13.91
N ALA A 254 -19.88 10.36 -15.13
CA ALA A 254 -20.86 9.85 -16.09
C ALA A 254 -21.62 8.61 -15.58
N GLN A 255 -20.92 7.71 -14.85
CA GLN A 255 -21.54 6.56 -14.20
C GLN A 255 -22.50 7.02 -13.10
N GLY A 256 -22.08 7.99 -12.27
CA GLY A 256 -22.92 8.56 -11.22
C GLY A 256 -24.19 9.23 -11.78
N ASP A 257 -24.07 10.00 -12.85
CA ASP A 257 -25.22 10.66 -13.48
C ASP A 257 -26.22 9.64 -14.05
N ALA A 258 -25.75 8.59 -14.71
CA ALA A 258 -26.60 7.49 -15.19
C ALA A 258 -27.27 6.75 -14.02
N LEU A 259 -26.52 6.45 -12.97
CA LEU A 259 -27.04 5.85 -11.74
C LEU A 259 -28.16 6.70 -11.13
N ALA A 260 -27.94 8.00 -10.97
CA ALA A 260 -28.93 8.90 -10.40
C ALA A 260 -30.22 8.93 -11.23
N ALA A 261 -30.10 8.96 -12.56
CA ALA A 261 -31.24 8.98 -13.47
C ALA A 261 -32.10 7.70 -13.33
N TRP A 262 -31.51 6.51 -13.35
CA TRP A 262 -32.32 5.29 -13.24
C TRP A 262 -32.82 5.03 -11.81
N LYS A 263 -32.12 5.50 -10.74
CA LYS A 263 -32.63 5.46 -9.35
C LYS A 263 -33.91 6.28 -9.21
N VAL A 264 -33.99 7.46 -9.83
CA VAL A 264 -35.23 8.24 -9.88
C VAL A 264 -36.34 7.48 -10.59
N ASN A 265 -36.04 6.77 -11.69
CA ASN A 265 -37.02 5.95 -12.39
C ASN A 265 -37.54 4.79 -11.51
N ALA A 266 -36.65 4.13 -10.76
CA ALA A 266 -37.04 3.08 -9.82
C ALA A 266 -37.99 3.58 -8.71
N LEU A 267 -37.78 4.80 -8.21
CA LEU A 267 -38.67 5.46 -7.25
C LEU A 267 -40.03 5.80 -7.87
N LYS A 268 -40.02 6.37 -9.07
CA LYS A 268 -41.24 6.78 -9.79
C LYS A 268 -42.10 5.59 -10.22
N ALA A 269 -41.51 4.43 -10.50
CA ALA A 269 -42.24 3.24 -10.91
C ALA A 269 -43.26 2.78 -9.84
N GLN A 270 -43.09 3.14 -8.59
CA GLN A 270 -43.99 2.81 -7.50
C GLN A 270 -45.10 3.84 -7.27
N ALA A 271 -44.98 5.02 -7.86
CA ALA A 271 -45.90 6.12 -7.55
C ALA A 271 -47.32 5.89 -8.04
N LYS A 272 -47.52 5.13 -9.13
CA LYS A 272 -48.80 4.86 -9.75
C LYS A 272 -48.93 3.37 -10.07
N GLN A 273 -49.88 2.68 -9.43
CA GLN A 273 -50.09 1.25 -9.60
C GLN A 273 -51.60 0.96 -9.86
N LEU A 274 -51.87 -0.04 -10.69
CA LEU A 274 -53.16 -0.64 -10.87
C LEU A 274 -53.15 -1.99 -10.16
N VAL A 275 -54.01 -2.17 -9.17
CA VAL A 275 -54.22 -3.47 -8.49
C VAL A 275 -55.56 -4.00 -8.88
N GLY A 276 -55.65 -5.25 -9.33
CA GLY A 276 -56.88 -5.78 -9.82
C GLY A 276 -57.02 -7.30 -9.63
N GLU A 277 -58.24 -7.77 -9.83
CA GLU A 277 -58.59 -9.20 -9.94
C GLU A 277 -59.04 -9.48 -11.36
N SER A 278 -58.72 -10.68 -11.84
CA SER A 278 -58.98 -11.08 -13.23
C SER A 278 -59.19 -12.60 -13.32
N ASP A 279 -59.82 -13.05 -14.38
CA ASP A 279 -59.84 -14.43 -14.84
C ASP A 279 -59.04 -14.65 -16.16
N CYS A 280 -58.23 -13.67 -16.56
CA CYS A 280 -57.34 -13.78 -17.69
C CYS A 280 -56.03 -14.53 -17.28
N ALA A 281 -55.92 -15.80 -17.65
CA ALA A 281 -54.78 -16.64 -17.31
C ALA A 281 -53.45 -16.16 -17.98
N ALA A 282 -53.52 -15.37 -19.00
CA ALA A 282 -52.36 -14.85 -19.73
C ALA A 282 -51.61 -13.69 -19.03
N LEU A 283 -52.18 -13.13 -17.94
CA LEU A 283 -51.47 -12.11 -17.16
C LEU A 283 -50.22 -12.73 -16.53
N ALA A 284 -49.06 -12.19 -16.76
CA ALA A 284 -47.78 -12.70 -16.25
C ALA A 284 -46.86 -11.55 -15.88
N ALA A 285 -46.10 -11.70 -14.80
CA ALA A 285 -45.12 -10.69 -14.43
C ALA A 285 -44.07 -10.46 -15.57
N GLY A 286 -43.76 -9.22 -15.87
CA GLY A 286 -42.89 -8.86 -17.01
C GLY A 286 -43.60 -8.87 -18.36
N HIS A 287 -44.93 -8.96 -18.38
CA HIS A 287 -45.72 -8.84 -19.62
C HIS A 287 -46.67 -7.67 -19.51
N TRP A 288 -47.04 -7.09 -20.63
CA TRP A 288 -47.98 -5.98 -20.65
C TRP A 288 -49.28 -6.32 -21.39
N PHE A 289 -50.36 -5.65 -20.97
CA PHE A 289 -51.67 -5.73 -21.60
C PHE A 289 -52.30 -4.33 -21.76
N THR A 290 -53.26 -4.20 -22.66
CA THR A 290 -54.08 -3.00 -22.80
C THR A 290 -55.40 -3.23 -22.08
N LEU A 291 -55.69 -2.43 -21.04
CA LEU A 291 -57.04 -2.43 -20.43
C LEU A 291 -58.00 -1.67 -21.34
N THR A 292 -59.19 -2.22 -21.56
CA THR A 292 -60.26 -1.61 -22.33
C THR A 292 -61.57 -1.64 -21.56
N ASP A 293 -62.49 -0.79 -22.02
CA ASP A 293 -63.91 -0.76 -21.54
C ASP A 293 -64.09 -0.39 -20.07
N HIS A 294 -63.08 0.16 -19.41
CA HIS A 294 -63.20 0.69 -18.06
C HIS A 294 -63.93 2.07 -18.12
N ASP A 295 -64.79 2.33 -17.15
CA ASP A 295 -65.56 3.58 -17.04
C ASP A 295 -64.65 4.80 -16.95
N ASP A 296 -63.63 4.75 -16.10
CA ASP A 296 -62.55 5.75 -16.10
C ASP A 296 -61.63 5.54 -17.30
N LYS A 297 -61.77 6.42 -18.31
CA LYS A 297 -61.00 6.32 -19.54
C LYS A 297 -59.50 6.50 -19.34
N ALA A 298 -59.07 7.10 -18.22
CA ALA A 298 -57.64 7.24 -17.86
C ALA A 298 -56.95 5.92 -17.52
N LEU A 299 -57.74 4.87 -17.25
CA LEU A 299 -57.25 3.52 -17.00
C LEU A 299 -57.16 2.66 -18.27
N ASN A 300 -57.82 3.04 -19.36
CA ASN A 300 -57.77 2.34 -20.64
C ASN A 300 -56.45 2.58 -21.39
N ILE A 301 -55.34 2.12 -20.80
CA ILE A 301 -54.01 2.27 -21.32
C ILE A 301 -53.22 0.91 -21.27
N ASP A 302 -52.00 0.91 -21.75
CA ASP A 302 -51.08 -0.23 -21.61
C ASP A 302 -50.57 -0.31 -20.19
N TRP A 303 -50.72 -1.47 -19.55
CA TRP A 303 -50.27 -1.77 -18.21
C TRP A 303 -49.23 -2.88 -18.21
N LEU A 304 -48.09 -2.67 -17.56
CA LEU A 304 -47.04 -3.67 -17.30
C LEU A 304 -47.33 -4.37 -15.98
N VAL A 305 -47.54 -5.65 -16.04
CA VAL A 305 -47.73 -6.48 -14.83
C VAL A 305 -46.40 -6.62 -14.09
N ILE A 306 -46.32 -6.13 -12.86
CA ILE A 306 -45.13 -6.23 -12.02
C ILE A 306 -45.20 -7.37 -11.01
N ALA A 307 -46.38 -7.79 -10.64
CA ALA A 307 -46.64 -8.96 -9.78
C ALA A 307 -48.00 -9.57 -10.13
N VAL A 308 -48.10 -10.88 -10.06
CA VAL A 308 -49.36 -11.61 -10.22
C VAL A 308 -49.36 -12.90 -9.42
N SER A 309 -50.49 -13.20 -8.80
CA SER A 309 -50.81 -14.51 -8.19
C SER A 309 -51.99 -15.15 -8.89
N HIS A 310 -51.88 -16.42 -9.25
CA HIS A 310 -52.92 -17.19 -9.89
C HIS A 310 -53.39 -18.30 -8.92
N GLU A 311 -54.68 -18.56 -8.90
CA GLU A 311 -55.28 -19.60 -8.08
C GLU A 311 -56.32 -20.38 -8.88
N TYR A 312 -56.16 -21.69 -8.83
CA TYR A 312 -57.18 -22.65 -9.30
C TYR A 312 -57.51 -23.60 -8.12
N ASP A 313 -58.75 -23.55 -7.67
CA ASP A 313 -59.26 -24.30 -6.49
C ASP A 313 -59.83 -25.70 -6.83
N GLY A 314 -59.75 -26.14 -8.07
CA GLY A 314 -60.32 -27.37 -8.58
C GLY A 314 -61.60 -27.13 -9.41
N GLU A 315 -62.20 -25.97 -9.31
CA GLU A 315 -63.43 -25.60 -10.04
C GLU A 315 -63.26 -24.28 -10.77
N ARG A 316 -62.67 -23.29 -10.11
CA ARG A 316 -62.61 -21.92 -10.58
C ARG A 316 -61.17 -21.43 -10.67
N TYR A 317 -60.95 -20.60 -11.68
CA TYR A 317 -59.70 -19.88 -11.84
C TYR A 317 -59.88 -18.40 -11.55
N ARG A 318 -58.93 -17.81 -10.83
CA ARG A 318 -58.82 -16.35 -10.59
C ARG A 318 -57.35 -15.96 -10.45
N ASN A 319 -57.09 -14.70 -10.69
CA ASN A 319 -55.81 -14.12 -10.37
C ASN A 319 -55.96 -12.72 -9.76
N ARG A 320 -54.92 -12.30 -9.05
CA ARG A 320 -54.75 -10.95 -8.55
C ARG A 320 -53.44 -10.42 -9.08
N PHE A 321 -53.44 -9.20 -9.62
CA PHE A 321 -52.27 -8.60 -10.22
C PHE A 321 -52.03 -7.20 -9.69
N THR A 322 -50.73 -6.76 -9.80
CA THR A 322 -50.30 -5.39 -9.65
C THR A 322 -49.56 -4.98 -10.93
N ALA A 323 -49.94 -3.85 -11.50
CA ALA A 323 -49.36 -3.34 -12.74
C ALA A 323 -49.01 -1.86 -12.61
N ILE A 324 -48.08 -1.39 -13.44
CA ILE A 324 -47.72 0.02 -13.61
C ILE A 324 -48.01 0.43 -15.03
N PRO A 325 -48.19 1.76 -15.33
CA PRO A 325 -48.27 2.18 -16.70
C PRO A 325 -47.02 1.75 -17.50
N LYS A 326 -47.19 1.07 -18.63
CA LYS A 326 -46.08 0.57 -19.46
C LYS A 326 -45.13 1.69 -19.92
N ALA A 327 -45.64 2.91 -20.07
CA ALA A 327 -44.83 4.08 -20.41
C ALA A 327 -43.88 4.54 -19.29
N THR A 328 -44.12 4.09 -18.04
CA THR A 328 -43.24 4.40 -16.91
C THR A 328 -41.96 3.57 -17.02
N PRO A 329 -40.77 4.18 -17.15
CA PRO A 329 -39.51 3.42 -17.15
C PRO A 329 -39.38 2.61 -15.89
N TYR A 330 -39.22 1.31 -16.05
CA TYR A 330 -39.03 0.38 -14.91
C TYR A 330 -37.54 0.17 -14.65
N ARG A 331 -37.16 0.24 -13.38
CA ARG A 331 -35.85 -0.16 -12.87
C ARG A 331 -36.03 -0.90 -11.53
N PRO A 332 -35.19 -1.88 -11.23
CA PRO A 332 -35.26 -2.56 -9.94
C PRO A 332 -34.88 -1.62 -8.80
N GLN A 333 -35.50 -1.85 -7.65
CA GLN A 333 -35.00 -1.24 -6.41
C GLN A 333 -33.78 -2.01 -5.91
N SER A 334 -32.90 -1.33 -5.18
CA SER A 334 -31.82 -2.00 -4.46
C SER A 334 -32.39 -2.58 -3.18
N SER A 335 -32.83 -3.82 -3.23
CA SER A 335 -33.41 -4.57 -2.11
C SER A 335 -32.46 -5.60 -1.53
N THR A 336 -31.51 -6.07 -2.31
CA THR A 336 -30.52 -7.07 -1.88
C THR A 336 -29.33 -6.37 -1.21
N PRO A 337 -29.08 -6.62 0.08
CA PRO A 337 -27.98 -5.96 0.79
C PRO A 337 -26.63 -6.44 0.28
N LYS A 338 -25.69 -5.51 0.14
CA LYS A 338 -24.28 -5.84 -0.09
C LYS A 338 -23.69 -6.36 1.23
N PRO A 339 -22.91 -7.45 1.24
CA PRO A 339 -22.25 -7.92 2.45
C PRO A 339 -21.39 -6.84 3.08
N PHE A 340 -21.41 -6.74 4.40
CA PHE A 340 -20.54 -5.88 5.17
C PHE A 340 -19.30 -6.67 5.60
N MET A 341 -18.10 -6.24 5.18
CA MET A 341 -16.86 -6.90 5.54
C MET A 341 -16.17 -6.19 6.71
N HIS A 342 -15.88 -6.98 7.74
CA HIS A 342 -14.99 -6.58 8.84
C HIS A 342 -13.54 -6.72 8.45
N THR A 343 -12.65 -6.23 9.32
CA THR A 343 -11.20 -6.39 9.19
C THR A 343 -10.82 -7.89 9.14
N GLN A 344 -9.91 -8.23 8.24
CA GLN A 344 -9.38 -9.57 8.01
C GLN A 344 -7.87 -9.54 7.86
N THR A 345 -7.24 -10.70 7.83
CA THR A 345 -5.83 -10.81 7.43
C THR A 345 -5.70 -11.48 6.07
N ALA A 346 -4.59 -11.16 5.38
CA ALA A 346 -4.26 -11.75 4.09
C ALA A 346 -2.74 -11.86 3.93
N LEU A 347 -2.28 -12.74 3.07
CA LEU A 347 -0.86 -12.85 2.72
C LEU A 347 -0.56 -11.97 1.51
N VAL A 348 0.54 -11.24 1.58
CA VAL A 348 1.04 -10.48 0.42
C VAL A 348 1.57 -11.48 -0.63
N VAL A 349 1.14 -11.27 -1.86
CA VAL A 349 1.52 -12.10 -3.01
C VAL A 349 2.05 -11.24 -4.16
N GLY A 350 2.68 -11.87 -5.13
CA GLY A 350 3.21 -11.17 -6.30
C GLY A 350 3.83 -12.11 -7.30
N LYS A 351 4.59 -11.53 -8.23
CA LYS A 351 5.21 -12.28 -9.30
C LYS A 351 6.28 -13.25 -8.78
N SER A 352 6.30 -14.43 -9.32
CA SER A 352 7.27 -15.48 -8.95
C SER A 352 8.72 -14.97 -9.10
N GLY A 353 9.54 -15.20 -8.08
CA GLY A 353 10.94 -14.80 -8.03
C GLY A 353 11.18 -13.38 -7.50
N GLU A 354 10.15 -12.59 -7.27
CA GLU A 354 10.27 -11.26 -6.68
C GLU A 354 10.10 -11.33 -5.15
N GLU A 355 10.87 -10.52 -4.42
CA GLU A 355 10.71 -10.35 -2.98
C GLU A 355 9.70 -9.23 -2.65
N VAL A 356 9.66 -8.20 -3.49
CA VAL A 356 8.77 -7.04 -3.38
C VAL A 356 8.06 -6.85 -4.71
N TRP A 357 6.73 -6.84 -4.69
CA TRP A 357 5.91 -6.61 -5.86
C TRP A 357 4.93 -5.47 -5.58
N THR A 358 5.15 -4.32 -6.23
CA THR A 358 4.39 -3.10 -5.97
C THR A 358 4.22 -2.27 -7.24
N ASP A 359 3.21 -1.40 -7.27
CA ASP A 359 2.98 -0.45 -8.34
C ASP A 359 3.50 0.97 -8.01
N LYS A 360 3.25 1.92 -8.90
CA LYS A 360 3.67 3.33 -8.74
C LYS A 360 3.06 4.07 -7.54
N LEU A 361 1.99 3.56 -6.95
CA LEU A 361 1.34 4.10 -5.77
C LEU A 361 1.72 3.37 -4.48
N GLY A 362 2.68 2.44 -4.54
CA GLY A 362 3.09 1.64 -3.39
C GLY A 362 2.05 0.61 -2.97
N ARG A 363 1.11 0.26 -3.85
CA ARG A 363 0.08 -0.76 -3.62
C ARG A 363 0.69 -2.15 -3.75
N VAL A 364 0.14 -3.12 -3.05
CA VAL A 364 0.52 -4.53 -3.12
C VAL A 364 -0.69 -5.41 -3.40
N LYS A 365 -0.46 -6.66 -3.73
CA LYS A 365 -1.50 -7.66 -3.93
C LYS A 365 -1.50 -8.68 -2.82
N VAL A 366 -2.67 -9.26 -2.55
CA VAL A 366 -2.85 -10.19 -1.44
C VAL A 366 -3.64 -11.42 -1.85
N GLN A 367 -3.49 -12.50 -1.08
CA GLN A 367 -4.34 -13.68 -1.10
C GLN A 367 -5.06 -13.79 0.23
N PHE A 368 -6.40 -13.78 0.19
CA PHE A 368 -7.21 -14.03 1.38
C PHE A 368 -7.25 -15.52 1.71
N PRO A 369 -7.27 -15.92 3.00
CA PRO A 369 -7.28 -17.33 3.40
C PRO A 369 -8.52 -18.11 2.90
N TRP A 370 -9.64 -17.43 2.69
CA TRP A 370 -10.88 -18.02 2.19
C TRP A 370 -10.95 -18.12 0.66
N ASP A 371 -10.10 -17.42 -0.07
CA ASP A 371 -10.06 -17.48 -1.52
C ASP A 371 -9.38 -18.78 -1.99
N ARG A 372 -10.22 -19.75 -2.38
CA ARG A 372 -9.78 -21.07 -2.83
C ARG A 372 -9.45 -21.14 -4.32
N GLU A 373 -9.87 -20.15 -5.10
CA GLU A 373 -9.63 -20.07 -6.54
C GLU A 373 -8.36 -19.29 -6.87
N GLY A 374 -7.87 -18.48 -5.93
CA GLY A 374 -6.64 -17.70 -6.06
C GLY A 374 -5.40 -18.59 -6.13
N LYS A 375 -4.42 -18.16 -6.91
CA LYS A 375 -3.18 -18.93 -7.19
C LYS A 375 -1.99 -18.53 -6.32
N SER A 376 -2.19 -17.63 -5.37
CA SER A 376 -1.14 -17.03 -4.53
C SER A 376 -0.04 -16.35 -5.35
N ASP A 377 -0.43 -15.69 -6.44
CA ASP A 377 0.44 -14.97 -7.36
C ASP A 377 -0.07 -13.53 -7.62
N GLU A 378 0.53 -12.84 -8.58
CA GLU A 378 0.14 -11.48 -8.96
C GLU A 378 -1.30 -11.33 -9.51
N THR A 379 -2.01 -12.43 -9.71
CA THR A 379 -3.41 -12.43 -10.19
C THR A 379 -4.44 -12.59 -9.09
N SER A 380 -4.02 -12.83 -7.84
CA SER A 380 -4.93 -13.19 -6.73
C SER A 380 -5.84 -12.05 -6.27
N SER A 381 -5.41 -10.80 -6.39
CA SER A 381 -6.27 -9.64 -6.02
C SER A 381 -6.05 -8.45 -6.94
N CYS A 382 -6.86 -7.40 -6.75
CA CYS A 382 -6.52 -6.06 -7.24
C CYS A 382 -5.31 -5.49 -6.50
N TRP A 383 -4.87 -4.31 -6.88
CA TRP A 383 -3.88 -3.54 -6.14
C TRP A 383 -4.50 -2.90 -4.88
N LEU A 384 -4.01 -3.26 -3.69
CA LEU A 384 -4.46 -2.70 -2.42
C LEU A 384 -3.51 -1.59 -1.97
N ARG A 385 -4.07 -0.44 -1.60
CA ARG A 385 -3.29 0.65 -0.97
C ARG A 385 -2.81 0.20 0.40
N VAL A 386 -1.63 0.69 0.80
CA VAL A 386 -1.04 0.44 2.12
C VAL A 386 -1.11 1.74 2.93
N ALA A 387 -1.78 1.70 4.07
CA ALA A 387 -1.78 2.79 5.02
C ALA A 387 -0.40 2.94 5.67
N THR A 388 0.08 4.16 5.81
CA THR A 388 1.34 4.50 6.45
C THR A 388 1.09 5.47 7.60
N ALA A 389 2.05 5.56 8.53
CA ALA A 389 1.95 6.47 9.66
C ALA A 389 1.90 7.96 9.24
N TRP A 390 2.45 8.28 8.08
CA TRP A 390 2.49 9.65 7.55
C TRP A 390 2.67 9.62 6.04
N SER A 391 1.81 10.37 5.30
CA SER A 391 1.88 10.43 3.84
C SER A 391 1.54 11.83 3.35
N GLY A 392 2.40 12.42 2.53
CA GLY A 392 2.24 13.72 1.91
C GLY A 392 2.80 13.76 0.50
N ASN A 393 2.78 14.93 -0.14
CA ASN A 393 3.28 15.10 -1.50
C ASN A 393 4.82 15.12 -1.49
N GLY A 394 5.43 13.97 -1.71
CA GLY A 394 6.88 13.80 -1.75
C GLY A 394 7.56 13.66 -0.38
N PHE A 395 6.80 13.47 0.71
CA PHE A 395 7.33 13.22 2.04
C PHE A 395 6.44 12.28 2.86
N GLY A 396 7.01 11.64 3.88
CA GLY A 396 6.30 10.74 4.77
C GLY A 396 7.07 9.48 5.12
N ALA A 397 6.38 8.50 5.71
CA ALA A 397 6.92 7.17 6.01
C ALA A 397 6.46 6.19 4.92
N GLN A 398 7.39 5.39 4.40
CA GLN A 398 7.10 4.43 3.34
C GLN A 398 7.69 3.06 3.70
N PHE A 399 6.80 2.09 3.94
CA PHE A 399 7.14 0.69 4.19
C PHE A 399 6.27 -0.17 3.30
N ILE A 400 6.87 -0.84 2.33
CA ILE A 400 6.14 -1.73 1.40
C ILE A 400 6.14 -3.14 1.98
N PRO A 401 4.97 -3.73 2.26
CA PRO A 401 4.87 -5.13 2.66
C PRO A 401 5.43 -6.04 1.57
N ARG A 402 6.22 -7.05 1.97
CA ARG A 402 6.88 -7.99 1.06
C ARG A 402 6.06 -9.25 0.88
N ILE A 403 6.29 -9.95 -0.22
CA ILE A 403 5.66 -11.24 -0.51
C ILE A 403 5.87 -12.20 0.66
N GLY A 404 4.80 -12.88 1.08
CA GLY A 404 4.77 -13.80 2.21
C GLY A 404 4.55 -13.15 3.59
N GLN A 405 4.47 -11.82 3.68
CA GLN A 405 4.09 -11.14 4.92
C GLN A 405 2.58 -11.14 5.10
N GLU A 406 2.13 -11.27 6.34
CA GLU A 406 0.73 -11.17 6.70
C GLU A 406 0.36 -9.71 6.98
N VAL A 407 -0.71 -9.26 6.34
CA VAL A 407 -1.23 -7.90 6.45
C VAL A 407 -2.66 -7.89 6.99
N VAL A 408 -3.00 -6.82 7.67
CA VAL A 408 -4.35 -6.52 8.14
C VAL A 408 -5.05 -5.72 7.07
N VAL A 409 -6.18 -6.24 6.58
CA VAL A 409 -6.99 -5.61 5.53
C VAL A 409 -8.31 -5.16 6.13
N SER A 410 -8.58 -3.87 6.08
CA SER A 410 -9.87 -3.27 6.39
C SER A 410 -10.59 -2.91 5.10
N PHE A 411 -11.90 -2.82 5.15
CA PHE A 411 -12.73 -2.48 3.99
C PHE A 411 -13.40 -1.14 4.22
N ILE A 412 -13.18 -0.19 3.31
CA ILE A 412 -13.72 1.17 3.44
C ILE A 412 -15.25 1.09 3.43
N ASP A 413 -15.90 1.66 4.44
CA ASP A 413 -17.35 1.60 4.67
C ASP A 413 -17.90 0.16 4.76
N GLY A 414 -17.06 -0.82 5.06
CA GLY A 414 -17.43 -2.24 5.04
C GLY A 414 -17.65 -2.80 3.63
N ASP A 415 -17.34 -2.05 2.59
CA ASP A 415 -17.53 -2.46 1.20
C ASP A 415 -16.48 -3.51 0.79
N PRO A 416 -16.89 -4.76 0.48
CA PRO A 416 -15.99 -5.84 0.05
C PRO A 416 -15.11 -5.46 -1.15
N ASP A 417 -15.57 -4.56 -2.00
CA ASP A 417 -14.86 -4.16 -3.21
C ASP A 417 -13.85 -3.02 -2.97
N LYS A 418 -13.74 -2.49 -1.71
CA LYS A 418 -12.84 -1.39 -1.36
C LYS A 418 -11.83 -1.78 -0.25
N PRO A 419 -10.95 -2.79 -0.48
CA PRO A 419 -9.96 -3.22 0.50
C PRO A 419 -8.83 -2.19 0.68
N LEU A 420 -8.33 -2.06 1.93
CA LEU A 420 -7.22 -1.20 2.32
C LEU A 420 -6.36 -1.92 3.34
N ILE A 421 -5.06 -2.03 3.11
CA ILE A 421 -4.12 -2.56 4.11
C ILE A 421 -3.89 -1.49 5.18
N THR A 422 -4.20 -1.82 6.44
CA THR A 422 -4.11 -0.93 7.59
C THR A 422 -2.97 -1.26 8.53
N GLY A 423 -2.28 -2.40 8.34
CA GLY A 423 -1.14 -2.81 9.15
C GLY A 423 -0.55 -4.13 8.70
N CYS A 424 0.50 -4.56 9.42
CA CYS A 424 1.14 -5.86 9.27
C CYS A 424 1.15 -6.57 10.63
N VAL A 425 1.13 -7.90 10.62
CA VAL A 425 1.21 -8.73 11.83
C VAL A 425 2.27 -9.81 11.67
N TYR A 426 2.93 -10.15 12.77
CA TYR A 426 3.81 -11.30 12.81
C TYR A 426 2.99 -12.58 13.00
N ASN A 427 3.52 -13.69 12.53
CA ASN A 427 2.89 -15.00 12.65
C ASN A 427 3.95 -16.11 12.82
N GLY A 428 3.52 -17.37 12.84
CA GLY A 428 4.43 -18.50 13.03
C GLY A 428 5.49 -18.69 11.94
N ALA A 429 5.27 -18.13 10.74
CA ALA A 429 6.24 -18.17 9.63
C ALA A 429 7.11 -16.90 9.57
N ASN A 430 6.62 -15.77 10.09
CA ASN A 430 7.29 -14.48 10.08
C ASN A 430 7.56 -14.04 11.52
N ALA A 431 8.75 -14.35 12.05
CA ALA A 431 9.16 -14.06 13.41
C ALA A 431 9.44 -12.57 13.63
N LEU A 432 9.29 -12.13 14.89
CA LEU A 432 9.68 -10.80 15.35
C LEU A 432 11.18 -10.53 15.13
N PRO A 433 11.59 -9.26 14.90
CA PRO A 433 13.00 -8.90 14.72
C PRO A 433 13.84 -9.13 15.99
N TYR A 434 13.23 -9.12 17.16
CA TYR A 434 13.86 -9.37 18.46
C TYR A 434 13.11 -10.51 19.15
N ALA A 435 13.86 -11.55 19.55
CA ALA A 435 13.28 -12.75 20.16
C ALA A 435 12.65 -12.44 21.53
N LEU A 436 11.37 -12.74 21.68
CA LEU A 436 10.64 -12.61 22.93
C LEU A 436 10.58 -13.96 23.69
N PRO A 437 10.47 -13.93 25.03
CA PRO A 437 10.41 -12.77 25.92
C PRO A 437 11.78 -12.16 26.29
N ALA A 438 12.90 -12.75 25.84
CA ALA A 438 14.24 -12.37 26.27
C ALA A 438 14.61 -10.90 26.01
N ASN A 439 14.10 -10.32 24.92
CA ASN A 439 14.40 -8.96 24.47
C ASN A 439 13.15 -8.05 24.54
N GLN A 440 12.33 -8.18 25.56
CA GLN A 440 11.07 -7.45 25.71
C GLN A 440 11.22 -5.92 25.83
N THR A 441 12.43 -5.45 26.19
CA THR A 441 12.77 -4.02 26.29
C THR A 441 13.26 -3.42 24.96
N GLN A 442 13.46 -4.28 23.94
CA GLN A 442 13.96 -3.84 22.64
C GLN A 442 12.82 -3.41 21.71
N SER A 443 13.02 -2.28 21.08
CA SER A 443 12.15 -1.74 20.02
C SER A 443 13.01 -1.18 18.89
N GLY A 444 12.46 -1.12 17.67
CA GLY A 444 13.22 -0.55 16.56
C GLY A 444 12.70 -0.87 15.19
N ILE A 445 13.43 -0.39 14.19
CA ILE A 445 13.21 -0.67 12.78
C ILE A 445 14.39 -1.47 12.26
N LYS A 446 14.09 -2.66 11.75
CA LYS A 446 15.08 -3.56 11.16
C LYS A 446 14.65 -3.92 9.74
N THR A 447 15.50 -3.60 8.76
CA THR A 447 15.28 -3.95 7.37
C THR A 447 15.88 -5.32 7.06
N LYS A 448 15.58 -5.85 5.88
CA LYS A 448 16.18 -7.09 5.39
C LYS A 448 16.88 -6.83 4.07
N SER A 449 18.12 -7.27 3.94
CA SER A 449 18.84 -7.36 2.67
C SER A 449 19.28 -8.79 2.42
N GLU A 450 19.80 -9.08 1.24
CA GLU A 450 20.31 -10.42 0.90
C GLU A 450 21.40 -10.91 1.86
N LYS A 451 22.29 -10.02 2.31
CA LYS A 451 23.46 -10.36 3.13
C LYS A 451 23.41 -9.85 4.57
N GLY A 452 22.31 -9.24 4.99
CA GLY A 452 22.20 -8.68 6.33
C GLY A 452 21.04 -7.70 6.50
N PHE A 453 21.24 -6.61 7.23
CA PHE A 453 20.17 -5.67 7.56
C PHE A 453 20.71 -4.28 7.89
N ASN A 454 19.85 -3.25 7.76
CA ASN A 454 20.04 -1.97 8.42
C ASN A 454 19.10 -1.92 9.64
N GLU A 455 19.54 -1.28 10.71
CA GLU A 455 18.80 -1.25 11.97
C GLU A 455 18.90 0.11 12.67
N LEU A 456 17.78 0.54 13.24
CA LEU A 456 17.72 1.53 14.30
C LEU A 456 17.01 0.87 15.48
N ARG A 457 17.74 0.59 16.56
CA ARG A 457 17.25 -0.15 17.74
C ARG A 457 17.40 0.65 19.00
N PHE A 458 16.38 0.62 19.82
CA PHE A 458 16.37 1.10 21.21
C PHE A 458 16.31 -0.12 22.14
N ASP A 459 17.01 -0.07 23.23
CA ASP A 459 16.88 -1.03 24.34
C ASP A 459 16.77 -0.24 25.64
N ASP A 460 15.62 -0.31 26.29
CA ASP A 460 15.32 0.40 27.53
C ASP A 460 15.57 -0.48 28.77
N LYS A 461 16.46 -1.44 28.65
CA LYS A 461 16.85 -2.32 29.79
C LYS A 461 17.58 -1.49 30.82
N LYS A 462 17.04 -1.46 32.05
CA LYS A 462 17.61 -0.73 33.19
C LYS A 462 19.11 -0.98 33.35
N ASP A 463 19.88 0.07 33.49
CA ASP A 463 21.35 0.10 33.67
C ASP A 463 22.12 -0.48 32.41
N ALA A 464 21.42 -0.64 31.27
CA ALA A 464 21.99 -1.11 30.01
C ALA A 464 21.25 -0.51 28.80
N GLU A 465 20.74 0.72 28.96
CA GLU A 465 20.02 1.46 27.93
C GLU A 465 20.92 1.70 26.71
N LEU A 466 20.36 1.48 25.51
CA LEU A 466 21.13 1.54 24.27
C LEU A 466 20.31 2.12 23.11
N LEU A 467 20.90 3.05 22.38
CA LEU A 467 20.51 3.40 21.00
C LEU A 467 21.59 2.89 20.05
N ALA A 468 21.23 1.94 19.21
CA ALA A 468 22.13 1.37 18.21
C ALA A 468 21.68 1.71 16.78
N MET A 469 22.64 2.11 15.94
CA MET A 469 22.45 2.30 14.50
C MET A 469 23.42 1.39 13.75
N GLN A 470 22.90 0.60 12.81
CA GLN A 470 23.69 -0.26 11.94
C GLN A 470 23.34 -0.04 10.47
N ALA A 471 24.34 0.22 9.65
CA ALA A 471 24.25 0.18 8.20
C ALA A 471 24.93 -1.08 7.66
N GLN A 472 24.25 -1.84 6.81
CA GLN A 472 24.81 -3.04 6.20
C GLN A 472 26.01 -2.75 5.29
N LYS A 473 26.03 -1.61 4.64
CA LYS A 473 27.10 -1.22 3.72
C LYS A 473 27.54 0.22 3.96
N ASP A 474 26.83 1.18 3.48
CA ASP A 474 27.21 2.58 3.50
C ASP A 474 26.30 3.36 4.46
N PHE A 475 26.91 4.26 5.26
CA PHE A 475 26.19 5.19 6.10
C PHE A 475 26.52 6.62 5.66
N GLN A 476 25.49 7.43 5.39
CA GLN A 476 25.63 8.83 5.01
C GLN A 476 24.82 9.71 5.94
N LEU A 477 25.44 10.76 6.46
CA LEU A 477 24.82 11.81 7.25
C LEU A 477 25.09 13.16 6.60
N ALA A 478 24.05 13.87 6.19
CA ALA A 478 24.14 15.23 5.66
C ALA A 478 23.39 16.19 6.60
N VAL A 479 24.08 17.23 7.06
CA VAL A 479 23.51 18.29 7.89
C VAL A 479 23.74 19.62 7.18
N LEU A 480 22.67 20.30 6.80
CA LEU A 480 22.71 21.49 5.94
C LEU A 480 23.04 22.78 6.72
N ASN A 481 23.04 22.75 8.02
CA ASN A 481 23.39 23.89 8.88
C ASN A 481 24.32 23.39 9.99
N ASP A 482 23.91 23.31 11.21
CA ASP A 482 24.75 23.02 12.36
C ASP A 482 24.61 21.58 12.84
N SER A 483 25.72 20.95 13.20
CA SER A 483 25.77 19.67 13.92
C SER A 483 26.39 19.85 15.29
N LYS A 484 25.74 19.41 16.35
CA LYS A 484 26.25 19.44 17.72
C LYS A 484 26.18 18.05 18.34
N THR A 485 27.34 17.59 18.82
CA THR A 485 27.43 16.32 19.57
C THR A 485 27.93 16.60 20.99
N THR A 486 27.27 16.02 21.98
CA THR A 486 27.67 16.08 23.37
C THR A 486 27.69 14.66 23.94
N ILE A 487 28.84 14.23 24.44
CA ILE A 487 29.05 12.90 25.03
C ILE A 487 29.52 13.10 26.45
N SER A 488 28.80 12.54 27.41
CA SER A 488 29.03 12.74 28.83
C SER A 488 30.10 11.82 29.43
N HIS A 489 30.45 10.73 28.75
CA HIS A 489 31.44 9.80 29.18
C HIS A 489 32.47 9.54 28.08
N ASP A 490 32.53 8.42 27.45
CA ASP A 490 33.55 8.03 26.50
C ASP A 490 33.11 8.12 25.04
N GLU A 491 34.01 8.51 24.13
CA GLU A 491 33.84 8.44 22.70
C GLU A 491 34.93 7.58 22.07
N ILE A 492 34.54 6.57 21.29
CA ILE A 492 35.45 5.63 20.62
C ILE A 492 35.17 5.67 19.10
N HIS A 493 36.20 5.98 18.30
CA HIS A 493 36.16 5.87 16.84
C HIS A 493 37.15 4.80 16.36
N SER A 494 36.65 3.80 15.64
CA SER A 494 37.49 2.78 15.00
C SER A 494 37.23 2.79 13.49
N VAL A 495 38.25 3.03 12.71
CA VAL A 495 38.19 3.07 11.22
C VAL A 495 39.22 2.10 10.65
N LYS A 496 38.79 1.14 9.85
CA LYS A 496 39.67 0.12 9.29
C LYS A 496 40.63 0.65 8.23
N ASN A 497 40.15 1.55 7.37
CA ASN A 497 40.95 2.11 6.27
C ASN A 497 41.22 3.60 6.48
N ASP A 498 40.68 4.45 5.67
CA ASP A 498 40.98 5.86 5.66
C ASP A 498 39.99 6.71 6.45
N ARG A 499 40.49 7.74 7.11
CA ARG A 499 39.68 8.79 7.73
C ARG A 499 40.11 10.14 7.18
N THR A 500 39.22 10.84 6.53
CA THR A 500 39.44 12.21 6.05
C THR A 500 38.56 13.19 6.84
N ARG A 501 39.14 14.32 7.22
CA ARG A 501 38.42 15.44 7.85
C ARG A 501 38.79 16.73 7.16
N THR A 502 37.83 17.47 6.66
CA THR A 502 38.03 18.74 6.00
C THR A 502 37.19 19.82 6.67
N VAL A 503 37.82 20.96 6.97
CA VAL A 503 37.12 22.19 7.35
C VAL A 503 37.40 23.18 6.22
N GLU A 504 36.41 23.46 5.39
CA GLU A 504 36.56 24.28 4.20
C GLU A 504 36.79 25.75 4.55
N GLU A 505 36.02 26.27 5.49
CA GLU A 505 36.09 27.64 5.98
C GLU A 505 36.00 27.67 7.50
N GLY A 506 36.79 28.50 8.15
CA GLY A 506 36.77 28.65 9.62
C GLY A 506 37.88 27.86 10.33
N ASN A 507 37.71 27.61 11.62
CA ASN A 507 38.75 27.10 12.50
C ASN A 507 38.42 25.69 13.04
N GLU A 508 39.42 24.86 13.21
CA GLU A 508 39.36 23.67 14.04
C GLU A 508 40.02 23.95 15.40
N THR A 509 39.32 23.68 16.48
CA THR A 509 39.83 23.83 17.85
C THR A 509 39.74 22.51 18.60
N VAL A 510 40.86 22.03 19.11
CA VAL A 510 40.93 20.86 19.99
C VAL A 510 41.38 21.29 21.38
N THR A 511 40.54 21.07 22.41
CA THR A 511 40.86 21.43 23.79
C THR A 511 40.74 20.20 24.68
N LEU A 512 41.83 19.82 25.35
CA LEU A 512 41.87 18.85 26.43
C LEU A 512 42.02 19.62 27.76
N LYS A 513 40.98 19.63 28.58
CA LYS A 513 41.00 20.32 29.88
C LYS A 513 41.87 19.54 30.93
N LYS A 514 41.85 18.25 30.87
CA LYS A 514 42.64 17.33 31.72
C LYS A 514 42.98 16.08 30.90
N GLY A 515 44.12 15.46 31.19
CA GLY A 515 44.57 14.25 30.52
C GLY A 515 45.56 14.51 29.39
N ASN A 516 45.88 13.48 28.66
CA ASN A 516 46.97 13.47 27.67
C ASN A 516 46.42 13.34 26.24
N ARG A 517 47.12 13.91 25.28
CA ARG A 517 46.93 13.61 23.86
C ARG A 517 48.08 12.73 23.40
N THR A 518 47.79 11.56 22.92
CA THR A 518 48.76 10.63 22.34
C THR A 518 48.46 10.48 20.83
N VAL A 519 49.44 10.61 20.00
CA VAL A 519 49.38 10.29 18.57
C VAL A 519 50.40 9.18 18.32
N ASN A 520 49.98 8.01 17.90
CA ASN A 520 50.84 6.87 17.61
C ASN A 520 50.68 6.49 16.12
N ILE A 521 51.77 6.58 15.36
CA ILE A 521 51.82 6.16 13.97
C ILE A 521 52.78 4.99 13.88
N GLU A 522 52.23 3.78 13.93
CA GLU A 522 53.02 2.53 13.98
C GLU A 522 53.80 2.30 12.66
N LYS A 523 53.21 2.67 11.55
CA LYS A 523 53.81 2.59 10.19
C LYS A 523 53.34 3.75 9.33
N GLY A 524 54.26 4.40 8.65
CA GLY A 524 53.94 5.55 7.79
C GLY A 524 54.60 6.84 8.29
N SER A 525 54.12 7.99 7.86
CA SER A 525 54.67 9.31 8.15
C SER A 525 53.61 10.26 8.72
N ASP A 526 54.04 11.18 9.56
CA ASP A 526 53.26 12.36 9.95
C ASP A 526 53.76 13.56 9.18
N THR A 527 52.90 14.25 8.47
CA THR A 527 53.23 15.44 7.67
C THR A 527 52.37 16.62 8.12
N LEU A 528 53.00 17.69 8.53
CA LEU A 528 52.34 18.94 8.90
C LEU A 528 52.76 20.07 7.94
N GLU A 529 51.85 20.58 7.15
CA GLU A 529 52.05 21.75 6.30
C GLU A 529 51.23 22.94 6.86
N VAL A 530 51.93 24.06 7.13
CA VAL A 530 51.29 25.29 7.65
C VAL A 530 51.77 26.45 6.78
N LYS A 531 50.84 27.11 6.06
CA LYS A 531 51.22 28.21 5.13
C LYS A 531 51.67 29.47 5.85
N ASP A 532 51.05 29.83 6.95
CA ASP A 532 51.35 31.11 7.61
C ASP A 532 52.23 30.93 8.86
N LYS A 533 51.64 30.57 9.99
CA LYS A 533 52.35 30.55 11.25
C LYS A 533 52.03 29.28 12.06
N ARG A 534 53.05 28.61 12.52
CA ARG A 534 52.98 27.60 13.58
C ARG A 534 53.54 28.16 14.88
N SER A 535 52.78 28.11 15.94
CA SER A 535 53.23 28.42 17.30
C SER A 535 53.14 27.20 18.20
N VAL A 536 54.20 26.93 18.92
CA VAL A 536 54.23 25.86 19.94
C VAL A 536 54.67 26.51 21.26
N SER A 537 53.85 26.35 22.29
CA SER A 537 54.14 26.83 23.65
C SER A 537 54.00 25.68 24.63
N VAL A 538 55.07 25.32 25.25
CA VAL A 538 55.17 24.27 26.28
C VAL A 538 55.61 24.91 27.59
N LYS A 539 54.75 24.81 28.64
CA LYS A 539 55.08 25.39 29.95
C LYS A 539 56.00 24.50 30.80
N GLY A 540 56.02 23.25 30.52
CA GLY A 540 56.89 22.25 31.19
C GLY A 540 57.99 21.83 30.24
N ASP A 541 58.41 20.58 30.36
CA ASP A 541 59.47 20.01 29.56
C ASP A 541 59.01 19.65 28.15
N GLN A 542 59.93 19.79 27.20
CA GLN A 542 59.75 19.32 25.86
C GLN A 542 60.92 18.43 25.44
N GLU A 543 60.62 17.24 24.99
CA GLU A 543 61.65 16.25 24.56
C GLU A 543 61.44 15.93 23.06
N TYR A 544 62.50 15.88 22.32
CA TYR A 544 62.60 15.38 20.96
C TYR A 544 63.60 14.23 20.87
N SER A 545 63.19 13.09 20.38
CA SER A 545 64.06 11.98 20.10
C SER A 545 63.88 11.52 18.67
N VAL A 546 64.94 11.62 17.86
CA VAL A 546 64.96 11.25 16.45
C VAL A 546 65.94 10.11 16.26
N GLY A 547 65.47 8.94 15.83
CA GLY A 547 66.33 7.78 15.58
C GLY A 547 67.12 7.80 14.27
N GLY A 548 66.78 8.71 13.38
CA GLY A 548 67.42 8.92 12.08
C GLY A 548 67.95 10.35 11.93
N ASP A 549 67.88 10.87 10.75
CA ASP A 549 68.35 12.22 10.43
C ASP A 549 67.25 13.27 10.78
N GLU A 550 67.72 14.40 11.32
CA GLU A 550 66.91 15.59 11.55
C GLU A 550 67.44 16.77 10.74
N THR A 551 66.62 17.41 9.97
CA THR A 551 66.99 18.54 9.11
C THR A 551 66.12 19.76 9.40
N HIS A 552 66.75 20.88 9.77
CA HIS A 552 66.09 22.20 9.88
C HIS A 552 66.55 23.13 8.75
N LYS A 553 65.61 23.58 7.93
CA LYS A 553 65.86 24.52 6.86
C LYS A 553 65.04 25.79 7.05
N VAL A 554 65.73 26.90 7.37
CA VAL A 554 65.11 28.19 7.63
C VAL A 554 65.51 29.14 6.57
N LYS A 555 64.62 29.78 5.82
CA LYS A 555 64.93 30.79 4.80
C LYS A 555 65.21 32.19 5.40
N GLY A 556 64.61 32.48 6.54
CA GLY A 556 64.74 33.72 7.29
C GLY A 556 65.69 33.56 8.47
N ASP A 557 65.43 34.28 9.53
CA ASP A 557 66.18 34.22 10.76
C ASP A 557 65.84 33.03 11.63
N TYR A 558 66.82 32.39 12.22
CA TYR A 558 66.65 31.40 13.24
C TYR A 558 67.27 31.91 14.55
N THR A 559 66.40 32.04 15.58
CA THR A 559 66.87 32.56 16.88
C THR A 559 66.63 31.48 17.96
N LEU A 560 67.64 31.16 18.70
CA LEU A 560 67.58 30.26 19.85
C LEU A 560 67.99 31.06 21.11
N ASN A 561 67.01 31.28 22.00
CA ASN A 561 67.25 31.89 23.31
C ASN A 561 67.09 30.81 24.42
N VAL A 562 68.11 30.67 25.22
CA VAL A 562 68.14 29.73 26.33
C VAL A 562 68.58 30.46 27.59
N ASP A 563 67.65 30.58 28.58
CA ASP A 563 67.97 31.26 29.82
C ASP A 563 68.87 30.41 30.76
N GLY A 564 68.80 29.11 30.56
CA GLY A 564 69.67 28.14 31.27
C GLY A 564 70.87 27.72 30.47
N ASN A 565 71.21 26.49 30.52
CA ASN A 565 72.35 25.91 29.82
C ASN A 565 71.97 25.38 28.45
N LEU A 566 72.74 25.67 27.44
CA LEU A 566 72.69 25.01 26.13
C LEU A 566 73.87 24.05 26.02
N THR A 567 73.59 22.77 25.82
CA THR A 567 74.65 21.75 25.60
C THR A 567 74.48 21.16 24.20
N ILE A 568 75.50 21.26 23.37
CA ILE A 568 75.57 20.59 22.06
C ILE A 568 76.61 19.49 22.15
N LYS A 569 76.21 18.22 22.04
CA LYS A 569 77.10 17.06 22.07
C LYS A 569 76.99 16.31 20.75
N VAL A 570 78.08 16.26 19.99
CA VAL A 570 78.15 15.60 18.70
C VAL A 570 79.24 14.52 18.75
N SER A 571 78.90 13.27 18.44
CA SER A 571 79.91 12.20 18.34
C SER A 571 80.76 12.23 17.09
N GLY A 572 80.22 12.83 16.02
CA GLY A 572 80.95 13.05 14.76
C GLY A 572 81.48 14.47 14.64
N THR A 573 81.26 15.10 13.50
CA THR A 573 81.75 16.45 13.21
C THR A 573 80.68 17.48 13.50
N LEU A 574 81.01 18.51 14.24
CA LEU A 574 80.23 19.73 14.35
C LEU A 574 80.77 20.76 13.39
N THR A 575 80.04 21.22 12.39
CA THR A 575 80.38 22.26 11.51
C THR A 575 79.54 23.51 11.75
N LEU A 576 80.17 24.63 12.03
CA LEU A 576 79.54 25.95 12.12
C LEU A 576 80.10 26.84 10.99
N GLU A 577 79.29 27.15 10.00
CA GLU A 577 79.68 27.94 8.85
C GLU A 577 78.78 29.17 8.74
N SER A 578 79.41 30.31 8.47
CA SER A 578 78.69 31.55 8.23
C SER A 578 79.23 32.23 6.98
N GLY A 579 78.36 32.56 6.02
CA GLY A 579 78.74 33.28 4.78
C GLY A 579 79.15 34.74 5.00
N LYS A 580 78.95 35.28 6.20
CA LYS A 580 79.33 36.64 6.56
C LYS A 580 80.14 36.65 7.86
N THR A 581 79.52 36.70 8.99
CA THR A 581 80.25 36.85 10.27
C THR A 581 79.79 35.80 11.24
N LEU A 582 80.63 35.06 11.86
CA LEU A 582 80.41 34.23 13.00
C LEU A 582 80.85 34.93 14.29
N ASN A 583 79.96 35.37 15.12
CA ASN A 583 80.27 36.00 16.40
C ASN A 583 80.09 34.98 17.55
N VAL A 584 81.15 34.71 18.29
CA VAL A 584 81.10 33.93 19.50
C VAL A 584 81.45 34.82 20.67
N LYS A 585 80.55 35.05 21.58
CA LYS A 585 80.75 35.95 22.73
C LYS A 585 80.36 35.28 24.04
N SER A 586 81.17 35.37 25.05
CA SER A 586 80.90 34.94 26.38
C SER A 586 81.02 36.10 27.37
N GLY A 587 80.12 36.23 28.32
CA GLY A 587 80.16 37.23 29.40
C GLY A 587 81.19 36.87 30.50
N ALA A 588 81.61 35.61 30.56
CA ALA A 588 82.63 35.18 31.53
C ALA A 588 83.84 34.55 30.82
N ALA A 589 83.85 33.28 30.57
CA ALA A 589 84.97 32.58 29.93
C ALA A 589 84.51 31.91 28.62
N LEU A 590 85.35 31.97 27.61
CA LEU A 590 85.24 31.16 26.40
C LEU A 590 86.36 30.12 26.40
N ASN A 591 86.01 28.85 26.60
CA ASN A 591 87.01 27.77 26.59
C ASN A 591 86.90 27.00 25.27
N ALA A 592 87.99 26.94 24.51
CA ALA A 592 88.12 26.12 23.33
C ALA A 592 89.23 25.12 23.54
N SER A 593 89.00 23.86 23.49
CA SER A 593 89.98 22.80 23.67
C SER A 593 89.85 21.72 22.62
N ALA A 594 90.94 21.19 22.14
CA ALA A 594 91.00 20.06 21.25
C ALA A 594 92.00 19.05 21.77
N THR A 595 91.70 17.77 21.69
CA THR A 595 92.64 16.67 22.07
C THR A 595 93.74 16.50 21.03
N SER A 596 93.51 16.97 19.79
CA SER A 596 94.47 16.92 18.75
C SER A 596 94.86 18.39 18.34
N ASP A 597 94.29 18.94 17.32
CA ASP A 597 94.63 20.23 16.76
C ASP A 597 93.53 21.26 16.98
N LEU A 598 93.88 22.44 17.46
CA LEU A 598 93.07 23.66 17.33
C LEU A 598 93.66 24.55 16.26
N LYS A 599 93.04 24.69 15.12
CA LYS A 599 93.51 25.49 13.99
C LYS A 599 92.72 26.77 13.83
N LEU A 600 93.35 27.90 13.77
CA LEU A 600 92.72 29.18 13.45
C LEU A 600 93.35 29.69 12.15
N ASN A 601 92.55 29.81 11.10
CA ASN A 601 93.03 30.31 9.79
C ASN A 601 92.19 31.53 9.42
N GLY A 602 92.85 32.56 8.90
CA GLY A 602 92.15 33.74 8.43
C GLY A 602 93.16 34.72 7.78
N THR A 603 92.67 35.65 6.93
CA THR A 603 93.51 36.71 6.38
C THR A 603 94.10 37.55 7.48
N ASN A 604 93.33 37.79 8.54
CA ASN A 604 93.80 38.49 9.73
C ASN A 604 93.38 37.72 10.96
N ILE A 605 94.24 37.40 11.90
CA ILE A 605 93.99 36.88 13.19
C ILE A 605 94.45 37.89 14.22
N ALA A 606 93.53 38.47 15.01
CA ALA A 606 93.77 39.36 16.08
C ALA A 606 93.47 38.70 17.42
N SER A 607 94.38 38.73 18.37
CA SER A 607 94.18 38.32 19.74
C SER A 607 94.51 39.48 20.65
N GLU A 608 93.53 39.97 21.38
CA GLU A 608 93.63 41.05 22.33
C GLU A 608 93.22 40.62 23.72
N ALA A 609 94.05 40.95 24.72
CA ALA A 609 93.74 40.71 26.09
C ALA A 609 93.98 41.96 26.91
N LYS A 610 93.01 42.38 27.72
CA LYS A 610 93.17 43.55 28.60
C LYS A 610 94.13 43.35 29.74
N ALA A 611 94.31 42.12 30.18
CA ALA A 611 95.19 41.78 31.31
C ALA A 611 96.40 40.94 30.86
N SER A 612 96.18 39.75 30.36
CA SER A 612 97.25 38.89 29.94
C SER A 612 96.91 37.98 28.76
N LEU A 613 97.82 37.73 27.86
CA LEU A 613 97.76 36.70 26.85
C LEU A 613 98.89 35.70 27.14
N THR A 614 98.52 34.45 27.50
CA THR A 614 99.48 33.41 27.84
C THR A 614 99.44 32.30 26.78
N GLN A 615 100.56 31.93 26.21
CA GLN A 615 100.75 30.81 25.31
C GLN A 615 101.72 29.82 25.95
N LYS A 616 101.34 28.58 26.10
CA LYS A 616 102.18 27.49 26.64
C LYS A 616 102.17 26.30 25.72
N ALA A 617 103.26 25.81 25.31
CA ALA A 617 103.38 24.61 24.51
C ALA A 617 104.84 24.05 24.69
N ALA A 618 105.01 22.79 24.32
CA ALA A 618 106.36 22.22 24.20
C ALA A 618 107.19 22.97 23.17
N THR A 619 106.57 23.43 22.09
CA THR A 619 107.17 24.29 21.03
C THR A 619 106.16 25.38 20.62
N ILE A 620 106.58 26.63 20.57
CA ILE A 620 105.86 27.77 20.02
C ILE A 620 106.62 28.28 18.85
N THR A 621 106.07 28.27 17.66
CA THR A 621 106.65 28.79 16.42
C THR A 621 105.85 29.99 15.96
N HIS A 622 106.52 31.11 15.79
CA HIS A 622 105.97 32.31 15.14
C HIS A 622 106.73 32.54 13.80
N GLU A 623 106.01 32.36 12.71
CA GLU A 623 106.64 32.57 11.38
C GLU A 623 105.93 33.71 10.65
N ALA A 624 106.56 34.63 10.12
CA ALA A 624 106.07 35.71 9.28
C ALA A 624 106.85 35.81 7.98
N LYS A 625 106.18 35.79 6.83
CA LYS A 625 106.86 35.93 5.53
C LYS A 625 107.43 37.31 5.30
N ALA A 626 106.89 38.33 5.94
CA ALA A 626 107.36 39.70 5.82
C ALA A 626 107.89 40.26 7.14
N THR A 627 107.05 40.45 8.14
CA THR A 627 107.47 41.13 9.38
C THR A 627 106.83 40.47 10.59
N LEU A 628 107.62 40.17 11.59
CA LEU A 628 107.15 39.82 12.94
C LEU A 628 107.56 40.98 13.88
N THR A 629 106.55 41.61 14.49
CA THR A 629 106.76 42.71 15.42
C THR A 629 106.33 42.33 16.81
N SER A 630 107.17 42.50 17.79
CA SER A 630 106.90 42.38 19.21
C SER A 630 107.22 43.67 19.91
N LYS A 631 106.23 44.29 20.59
CA LYS A 631 106.43 45.56 21.33
C LYS A 631 105.92 45.46 22.73
N ALA A 632 106.52 46.02 23.69
CA ALA A 632 106.03 46.26 25.05
C ALA A 632 106.24 47.76 25.40
N SER A 633 105.25 48.38 26.07
CA SER A 633 105.31 49.77 26.47
C SER A 633 106.24 49.97 27.71
N ALA A 634 106.43 48.97 28.48
CA ALA A 634 107.28 49.01 29.69
C ALA A 634 108.42 47.99 29.58
N THR A 635 108.16 46.71 29.60
CA THR A 635 109.27 45.72 29.63
C THR A 635 108.89 44.53 28.72
N GLN A 636 109.81 44.08 27.94
CA GLN A 636 109.75 42.82 27.19
C GLN A 636 110.86 41.89 27.72
N THR A 637 110.51 40.75 28.25
CA THR A 637 111.53 39.78 28.64
C THR A 637 111.47 38.60 27.64
N VAL A 638 112.55 38.20 27.11
CA VAL A 638 112.76 37.00 26.33
C VAL A 638 113.74 36.08 27.12
N ASP A 639 113.24 35.00 27.72
CA ASP A 639 114.10 34.13 28.46
C ASP A 639 114.14 32.73 27.77
N GLY A 640 115.33 32.36 27.36
CA GLY A 640 115.61 31.11 26.67
C GLY A 640 115.90 29.91 27.63
N GLY A 641 115.80 30.10 28.94
CA GLY A 641 116.10 29.05 29.91
C GLY A 641 117.49 28.52 29.77
N GLY A 642 117.76 27.65 28.88
CA GLY A 642 119.08 27.09 28.53
C GLY A 642 119.75 27.76 27.37
N MET A 643 119.02 28.21 26.38
CA MET A 643 119.61 28.86 25.20
C MET A 643 118.64 29.82 24.51
N LEU A 644 119.07 31.01 24.21
CA LEU A 644 118.39 31.96 23.29
C LEU A 644 119.25 32.11 22.05
N THR A 645 118.72 31.77 20.86
CA THR A 645 119.41 31.93 19.60
C THR A 645 118.70 32.99 18.76
N ILE A 646 119.33 34.04 18.41
CA ILE A 646 118.83 35.08 17.49
C ILE A 646 119.71 35.04 16.22
N LYS A 647 119.09 34.75 15.07
CA LYS A 647 119.79 34.74 13.77
C LYS A 647 119.08 35.69 12.80
N GLY A 648 119.87 36.47 12.07
CA GLY A 648 119.33 37.34 11.02
C GLY A 648 120.48 37.94 10.18
N GLY A 649 120.24 38.42 8.95
CA GLY A 649 121.20 39.11 8.12
C GLY A 649 121.73 40.41 8.80
N MET A 650 120.91 40.98 9.63
CA MET A 650 121.27 42.07 10.52
C MET A 650 120.53 41.92 11.85
N VAL A 651 121.18 41.96 12.97
CA VAL A 651 120.65 42.00 14.31
C VAL A 651 121.07 43.32 14.94
N LYS A 652 120.12 44.19 15.31
CA LYS A 652 120.36 45.41 16.08
C LYS A 652 119.82 45.24 17.50
N ILE A 653 120.64 45.44 18.47
CA ILE A 653 120.29 45.47 19.92
C ILE A 653 120.77 46.85 20.39
N ASN A 654 119.84 47.70 20.79
CA ASN A 654 120.07 49.03 21.32
C ASN A 654 120.16 49.01 22.81
#